data_74fbe23c4711a02912138fc2d98a7b26
#
_entry.id   74fbe23c4711a02912138fc2d98a7b26
#
_cell.length_a   1.000
_cell.length_b   1.000
_cell.length_c   1.000
_cell.angle_alpha   90.00
_cell.angle_beta   90.00
_cell.angle_gamma   90.00
#
_symmetry.space_group_name_H-M   'P 1'
#
loop_
_entity.id
_entity.type
_entity.pdbx_description
1 polymer ?
#
loop_
_entity_poly.entity_id
_entity_poly.type
_entity_poly.pdbx_seq_one_letter_code
_entity_poly.pdbx_strand_id
1 'polypeptide(L)'
;MKKIEILAPAGNFDSVIAAVRSGADAVYLGEKAFSARSSAKNFDDEELKKATAYCHIHGVKVYVTINTIVFDDELEKLKKAIISAAEADVDALIVQNMGVARLAHRLVPDLALHASTQMSIHTASGVKALYEMGFKRVVLAREMSKKEIEKCCEIPVELEVFVHGALCMCVSGQCYLSAMIGARSGNRGSCAQPCRLPFSVNNQKGGHALSLKDNSIVNYLGELQNMGVASAKIEGRMKRPEYVSAAVRACVEQRDFGFISDKTQKMLRGVFSRTGFTDAYYIGKTGSHMFGTRTKSDVVSADEKLFSAIRSSYKDEIGNVEITFDFTAKLGENPVLVASDGVHTVKKIADTVTEKAINRPIDAEKCRKQLEKTGSTAYNPTNVNINIDDDISIPLSIINSLRRDVLDELDTARSIVHNYKINRDYEITFPKFTPPVEKSTHARVPQTKLSNAFKKCELVFVPLFADKRELVRLKNEGFSIGVEIPRGMFGREDTIAKKLSEMKEIGISDVLCNNLGALYIAKNLGFTLHSGFGMNFVNTLDLLWAEEYGIKDAELSFELDFKRINALGGNIPRGIISYGYLPLMLCRSCPVKGAGIDCKTCKNHSKMKDRLGKQFLLKCDGNCTEVLNCDLLFVPDKQNLTLLTSFNILRFSVENYVETVESLNESSLYPMLKDKLTYGLYRRGVN
;
A
#
# COMPACT_ATOMS: atom_id res chain seq x y z
N MET A 1 6.81 25.46 -7.56
CA MET A 1 6.68 23.99 -7.33
C MET A 1 5.23 23.67 -7.02
N LYS A 2 4.70 22.55 -7.51
CA LYS A 2 3.36 22.07 -7.15
C LYS A 2 3.34 21.77 -5.65
N LYS A 3 2.27 22.15 -4.93
CA LYS A 3 2.11 21.80 -3.52
C LYS A 3 2.00 20.28 -3.37
N ILE A 4 2.59 19.70 -2.31
CA ILE A 4 2.43 18.29 -1.99
C ILE A 4 0.97 18.00 -1.62
N GLU A 5 0.40 16.97 -2.22
CA GLU A 5 -0.98 16.51 -1.97
C GLU A 5 -1.11 15.94 -0.56
N ILE A 6 -2.10 16.35 0.21
CA ILE A 6 -2.46 15.74 1.50
C ILE A 6 -3.52 14.66 1.25
N LEU A 7 -3.13 13.40 1.36
CA LEU A 7 -3.99 12.23 1.11
C LEU A 7 -4.52 11.66 2.42
N ALA A 8 -5.82 11.83 2.64
CA ALA A 8 -6.51 11.43 3.88
C ALA A 8 -7.14 10.03 3.79
N PRO A 9 -7.16 9.26 4.90
CA PRO A 9 -7.87 7.99 4.98
C PRO A 9 -9.38 8.20 5.22
N ALA A 10 -10.23 7.46 4.49
CA ALA A 10 -11.66 7.41 4.78
C ALA A 10 -12.15 5.96 4.92
N GLY A 11 -12.70 5.63 6.09
CA GLY A 11 -13.28 4.31 6.39
C GLY A 11 -14.82 4.30 6.33
N ASN A 12 -15.44 5.47 6.23
CA ASN A 12 -16.87 5.71 6.10
C ASN A 12 -17.11 7.13 5.57
N PHE A 13 -18.36 7.48 5.26
CA PHE A 13 -18.70 8.78 4.70
C PHE A 13 -18.43 9.95 5.68
N ASP A 14 -18.62 9.78 7.00
CA ASP A 14 -18.27 10.82 7.98
C ASP A 14 -16.78 11.16 7.98
N SER A 15 -15.93 10.16 7.70
CA SER A 15 -14.49 10.36 7.54
C SER A 15 -14.14 11.10 6.25
N VAL A 16 -14.93 10.91 5.17
CA VAL A 16 -14.79 11.71 3.93
C VAL A 16 -15.10 13.17 4.24
N ILE A 17 -16.24 13.47 4.88
CA ILE A 17 -16.60 14.83 5.29
C ILE A 17 -15.51 15.46 6.15
N ALA A 18 -15.03 14.73 7.18
CA ALA A 18 -13.98 15.23 8.06
C ALA A 18 -12.67 15.52 7.31
N ALA A 19 -12.29 14.71 6.33
CA ALA A 19 -11.11 14.90 5.50
C ALA A 19 -11.24 16.14 4.62
N VAL A 20 -12.31 16.21 3.82
CA VAL A 20 -12.58 17.30 2.87
C VAL A 20 -12.66 18.63 3.62
N ARG A 21 -13.49 18.73 4.66
CA ARG A 21 -13.67 19.95 5.44
C ARG A 21 -12.47 20.31 6.33
N SER A 22 -11.45 19.48 6.41
CA SER A 22 -10.18 19.79 7.06
C SER A 22 -9.08 20.17 6.08
N GLY A 23 -9.37 20.19 4.76
CA GLY A 23 -8.47 20.65 3.72
C GLY A 23 -7.62 19.56 3.07
N ALA A 24 -8.09 18.30 3.04
CA ALA A 24 -7.45 17.25 2.26
C ALA A 24 -7.58 17.52 0.75
N ASP A 25 -6.52 17.24 -0.02
CA ASP A 25 -6.51 17.35 -1.49
C ASP A 25 -6.99 16.06 -2.16
N ALA A 26 -6.90 14.94 -1.43
CA ALA A 26 -7.39 13.63 -1.88
C ALA A 26 -7.82 12.76 -0.69
N VAL A 27 -8.72 11.81 -0.96
CA VAL A 27 -9.08 10.77 0.01
C VAL A 27 -8.80 9.40 -0.58
N TYR A 28 -8.38 8.43 0.25
CA TYR A 28 -8.36 7.04 -0.15
C TYR A 28 -9.29 6.22 0.73
N LEU A 29 -10.08 5.38 0.07
CA LEU A 29 -11.10 4.57 0.70
C LEU A 29 -11.02 3.12 0.21
N GLY A 30 -11.76 2.22 0.84
CA GLY A 30 -11.75 0.80 0.53
C GLY A 30 -13.07 0.35 -0.04
N GLU A 31 -13.01 -0.44 -1.10
CA GLU A 31 -14.11 -1.29 -1.52
C GLU A 31 -14.28 -2.44 -0.50
N LYS A 32 -15.53 -2.93 -0.33
CA LYS A 32 -15.86 -3.91 0.73
C LYS A 32 -15.10 -5.23 0.61
N ALA A 33 -14.81 -5.70 -0.62
CA ALA A 33 -14.26 -7.04 -0.84
C ALA A 33 -12.72 -7.12 -0.80
N PHE A 34 -11.99 -6.15 -1.37
CA PHE A 34 -10.56 -6.28 -1.69
C PHE A 34 -9.66 -5.25 -1.02
N SER A 35 -10.05 -4.80 0.16
CA SER A 35 -9.32 -3.77 0.88
C SER A 35 -8.45 -4.33 2.01
N ALA A 36 -7.19 -3.88 2.13
CA ALA A 36 -6.25 -4.25 3.21
C ALA A 36 -6.72 -3.84 4.62
N ARG A 37 -7.91 -3.29 4.77
CA ARG A 37 -8.60 -2.98 6.04
C ARG A 37 -10.05 -3.51 5.96
N SER A 38 -10.20 -4.82 5.83
CA SER A 38 -11.52 -5.48 5.73
C SER A 38 -12.45 -5.21 6.93
N SER A 39 -11.88 -4.90 8.10
CA SER A 39 -12.64 -4.54 9.31
C SER A 39 -13.12 -3.07 9.35
N ALA A 40 -12.75 -2.21 8.40
CA ALA A 40 -13.37 -0.91 8.23
C ALA A 40 -14.79 -1.09 7.66
N LYS A 41 -15.67 -0.09 7.83
CA LYS A 41 -17.03 -0.15 7.27
C LYS A 41 -16.98 -0.30 5.73
N ASN A 42 -15.98 0.35 5.09
CA ASN A 42 -15.78 0.44 3.65
C ASN A 42 -17.06 0.90 2.91
N PHE A 43 -17.01 0.98 1.59
CA PHE A 43 -18.07 1.57 0.78
C PHE A 43 -18.69 0.50 -0.14
N ASP A 44 -20.02 0.48 -0.25
CA ASP A 44 -20.69 -0.20 -1.34
C ASP A 44 -20.76 0.71 -2.57
N ASP A 45 -21.34 0.20 -3.67
CA ASP A 45 -21.33 0.90 -4.96
C ASP A 45 -22.02 2.27 -4.88
N GLU A 46 -23.16 2.37 -4.17
CA GLU A 46 -23.91 3.62 -4.02
C GLU A 46 -23.22 4.59 -3.06
N GLU A 47 -22.68 4.08 -1.94
CA GLU A 47 -21.89 4.88 -1.00
C GLU A 47 -20.61 5.40 -1.69
N LEU A 48 -20.00 4.61 -2.60
CA LEU A 48 -18.81 5.00 -3.36
C LEU A 48 -19.12 6.14 -4.32
N LYS A 49 -20.18 6.00 -5.16
CA LYS A 49 -20.63 7.06 -6.07
C LYS A 49 -20.92 8.36 -5.33
N LYS A 50 -21.66 8.29 -4.21
CA LYS A 50 -21.95 9.45 -3.36
C LYS A 50 -20.68 10.09 -2.79
N ALA A 51 -19.73 9.30 -2.33
CA ALA A 51 -18.49 9.82 -1.77
C ALA A 51 -17.61 10.48 -2.84
N THR A 52 -17.54 9.88 -4.03
CA THR A 52 -16.79 10.43 -5.16
C THR A 52 -17.39 11.75 -5.63
N ALA A 53 -18.71 11.80 -5.86
CA ALA A 53 -19.40 13.04 -6.24
C ALA A 53 -19.17 14.16 -5.21
N TYR A 54 -19.33 13.87 -3.91
CA TYR A 54 -19.07 14.85 -2.86
C TYR A 54 -17.63 15.37 -2.90
N CYS A 55 -16.65 14.50 -3.07
CA CYS A 55 -15.25 14.90 -3.16
C CYS A 55 -14.97 15.75 -4.40
N HIS A 56 -15.45 15.35 -5.57
CA HIS A 56 -15.24 16.06 -6.83
C HIS A 56 -15.86 17.46 -6.82
N ILE A 57 -17.06 17.62 -6.26
CA ILE A 57 -17.69 18.93 -6.03
C ILE A 57 -16.75 19.86 -5.27
N HIS A 58 -16.01 19.33 -4.27
CA HIS A 58 -15.06 20.09 -3.46
C HIS A 58 -13.64 20.16 -4.05
N GLY A 59 -13.40 19.64 -5.27
CA GLY A 59 -12.09 19.59 -5.90
C GLY A 59 -11.11 18.60 -5.26
N VAL A 60 -11.63 17.60 -4.54
CA VAL A 60 -10.86 16.56 -3.84
C VAL A 60 -10.89 15.26 -4.64
N LYS A 61 -9.73 14.63 -4.83
CA LYS A 61 -9.60 13.36 -5.56
C LYS A 61 -9.97 12.16 -4.71
N VAL A 62 -10.38 11.07 -5.38
CA VAL A 62 -10.77 9.82 -4.73
C VAL A 62 -9.95 8.64 -5.27
N TYR A 63 -9.25 7.93 -4.38
CA TYR A 63 -8.47 6.73 -4.73
C TYR A 63 -9.06 5.50 -4.03
N VAL A 64 -9.42 4.48 -4.80
CA VAL A 64 -10.00 3.24 -4.27
C VAL A 64 -8.93 2.18 -4.09
N THR A 65 -8.91 1.55 -2.92
CA THR A 65 -7.96 0.47 -2.63
C THR A 65 -8.53 -0.88 -3.04
N ILE A 66 -7.88 -1.54 -4.00
CA ILE A 66 -7.97 -2.96 -4.31
C ILE A 66 -6.58 -3.55 -4.03
N ASN A 67 -6.18 -3.54 -2.77
CA ASN A 67 -4.80 -3.74 -2.33
C ASN A 67 -4.62 -4.93 -1.40
N THR A 68 -5.31 -6.01 -1.70
CA THR A 68 -5.13 -7.34 -1.11
C THR A 68 -4.68 -8.34 -2.19
N ILE A 69 -4.09 -9.46 -1.78
CA ILE A 69 -3.96 -10.60 -2.68
C ILE A 69 -5.35 -11.17 -3.00
N VAL A 70 -5.56 -11.58 -4.25
CA VAL A 70 -6.84 -12.08 -4.79
C VAL A 70 -6.60 -13.46 -5.38
N PHE A 71 -7.44 -14.44 -5.05
CA PHE A 71 -7.37 -15.80 -5.57
C PHE A 71 -8.18 -15.96 -6.87
N ASP A 72 -7.92 -17.02 -7.64
CA ASP A 72 -8.61 -17.27 -8.90
C ASP A 72 -10.13 -17.39 -8.76
N ASP A 73 -10.60 -17.99 -7.66
CA ASP A 73 -12.03 -18.11 -7.33
C ASP A 73 -12.73 -16.77 -7.01
N GLU A 74 -11.97 -15.68 -6.94
CA GLU A 74 -12.45 -14.31 -6.67
C GLU A 74 -12.37 -13.38 -7.91
N LEU A 75 -11.82 -13.82 -9.04
CA LEU A 75 -11.51 -12.95 -10.18
C LEU A 75 -12.76 -12.29 -10.80
N GLU A 76 -13.88 -13.01 -10.88
CA GLU A 76 -15.15 -12.41 -11.37
C GLU A 76 -15.67 -11.33 -10.41
N LYS A 77 -15.50 -11.51 -9.11
CA LYS A 77 -15.85 -10.49 -8.12
C LYS A 77 -14.91 -9.29 -8.21
N LEU A 78 -13.62 -9.54 -8.46
CA LEU A 78 -12.64 -8.49 -8.70
C LEU A 78 -12.99 -7.67 -9.96
N LYS A 79 -13.38 -8.33 -11.06
CA LYS A 79 -13.85 -7.67 -12.29
C LYS A 79 -14.98 -6.69 -11.98
N LYS A 80 -16.00 -7.13 -11.23
CA LYS A 80 -17.12 -6.28 -10.81
C LYS A 80 -16.65 -5.08 -9.96
N ALA A 81 -15.76 -5.29 -9.01
CA ALA A 81 -15.23 -4.22 -8.16
C ALA A 81 -14.46 -3.15 -8.96
N ILE A 82 -13.67 -3.55 -9.95
CA ILE A 82 -12.96 -2.61 -10.84
C ILE A 82 -13.96 -1.81 -11.69
N ILE A 83 -14.99 -2.48 -12.24
CA ILE A 83 -16.04 -1.82 -13.03
C ILE A 83 -16.82 -0.83 -12.17
N SER A 84 -17.23 -1.23 -10.96
CA SER A 84 -17.95 -0.36 -10.02
C SER A 84 -17.13 0.89 -9.64
N ALA A 85 -15.82 0.75 -9.42
CA ALA A 85 -14.95 1.88 -9.16
C ALA A 85 -14.88 2.86 -10.35
N ALA A 86 -14.79 2.34 -11.58
CA ALA A 86 -14.82 3.17 -12.78
C ALA A 86 -16.19 3.86 -13.01
N GLU A 87 -17.29 3.16 -12.72
CA GLU A 87 -18.64 3.73 -12.78
C GLU A 87 -18.91 4.79 -11.72
N ALA A 88 -18.19 4.70 -10.60
CA ALA A 88 -18.21 5.73 -9.57
C ALA A 88 -17.26 6.89 -9.88
N ASP A 89 -16.60 6.88 -11.03
CA ASP A 89 -15.72 7.94 -11.56
C ASP A 89 -14.51 8.25 -10.67
N VAL A 90 -13.93 7.23 -9.99
CA VAL A 90 -12.78 7.43 -9.09
C VAL A 90 -11.53 7.81 -9.86
N ASP A 91 -10.63 8.59 -9.26
CA ASP A 91 -9.42 9.10 -9.93
C ASP A 91 -8.31 8.04 -10.11
N ALA A 92 -8.25 7.02 -9.24
CA ALA A 92 -7.27 5.94 -9.37
C ALA A 92 -7.62 4.70 -8.54
N LEU A 93 -7.03 3.56 -8.93
CA LEU A 93 -6.99 2.34 -8.10
C LEU A 93 -5.62 2.20 -7.44
N ILE A 94 -5.61 1.91 -6.13
CA ILE A 94 -4.41 1.55 -5.38
C ILE A 94 -4.34 0.03 -5.31
N VAL A 95 -3.39 -0.59 -6.03
CA VAL A 95 -3.31 -2.04 -6.23
C VAL A 95 -2.05 -2.64 -5.62
N GLN A 96 -2.14 -3.88 -5.10
CA GLN A 96 -1.00 -4.63 -4.56
C GLN A 96 -0.44 -5.63 -5.57
N ASN A 97 -1.30 -6.22 -6.37
CA ASN A 97 -1.06 -7.45 -7.10
C ASN A 97 -0.93 -7.14 -8.60
N MET A 98 0.07 -7.74 -9.27
CA MET A 98 0.30 -7.47 -10.69
C MET A 98 -0.81 -8.03 -11.59
N GLY A 99 -1.42 -9.15 -11.20
CA GLY A 99 -2.59 -9.69 -11.86
C GLY A 99 -3.79 -8.75 -11.79
N VAL A 100 -4.00 -8.10 -10.63
CA VAL A 100 -5.04 -7.07 -10.46
C VAL A 100 -4.77 -5.87 -11.36
N ALA A 101 -3.53 -5.38 -11.40
CA ALA A 101 -3.14 -4.27 -12.26
C ALA A 101 -3.37 -4.58 -13.75
N ARG A 102 -3.00 -5.80 -14.17
CA ARG A 102 -3.24 -6.30 -15.54
C ARG A 102 -4.73 -6.33 -15.88
N LEU A 103 -5.57 -6.87 -14.99
CA LEU A 103 -7.02 -6.93 -15.21
C LEU A 103 -7.64 -5.53 -15.27
N ALA A 104 -7.26 -4.64 -14.36
CA ALA A 104 -7.74 -3.27 -14.35
C ALA A 104 -7.43 -2.54 -15.66
N HIS A 105 -6.20 -2.68 -16.16
CA HIS A 105 -5.81 -2.10 -17.46
C HIS A 105 -6.59 -2.68 -18.66
N ARG A 106 -6.96 -3.97 -18.62
CA ARG A 106 -7.79 -4.60 -19.67
C ARG A 106 -9.22 -4.14 -19.64
N LEU A 107 -9.76 -3.92 -18.44
CA LEU A 107 -11.15 -3.49 -18.24
C LEU A 107 -11.34 -1.98 -18.45
N VAL A 108 -10.42 -1.17 -17.96
CA VAL A 108 -10.50 0.30 -17.95
C VAL A 108 -9.11 0.88 -18.20
N PRO A 109 -8.65 0.94 -19.45
CA PRO A 109 -7.26 1.33 -19.78
C PRO A 109 -6.86 2.72 -19.29
N ASP A 110 -7.82 3.66 -19.24
CA ASP A 110 -7.57 5.06 -18.83
C ASP A 110 -7.60 5.27 -17.31
N LEU A 111 -8.03 4.28 -16.52
CA LEU A 111 -8.07 4.38 -15.07
C LEU A 111 -6.66 4.29 -14.49
N ALA A 112 -6.23 5.34 -13.80
CA ALA A 112 -4.88 5.43 -13.25
C ALA A 112 -4.62 4.35 -12.19
N LEU A 113 -3.42 3.75 -12.23
CA LEU A 113 -2.98 2.75 -11.27
C LEU A 113 -1.91 3.34 -10.35
N HIS A 114 -2.13 3.23 -9.05
CA HIS A 114 -1.18 3.55 -8.01
C HIS A 114 -0.67 2.26 -7.36
N ALA A 115 0.65 2.08 -7.30
CA ALA A 115 1.24 0.93 -6.63
C ALA A 115 1.09 1.07 -5.11
N SER A 116 0.42 0.12 -4.47
CA SER A 116 0.24 0.09 -3.02
C SER A 116 1.56 -0.10 -2.27
N THR A 117 1.66 0.40 -1.04
CA THR A 117 2.74 0.04 -0.11
C THR A 117 2.83 -1.48 0.13
N GLN A 118 1.74 -2.23 -0.13
CA GLN A 118 1.72 -3.69 -0.06
C GLN A 118 2.55 -4.38 -1.16
N MET A 119 2.97 -3.66 -2.21
CA MET A 119 3.95 -4.15 -3.20
C MET A 119 5.39 -4.11 -2.67
N SER A 120 5.61 -3.61 -1.45
CA SER A 120 6.91 -3.60 -0.76
C SER A 120 8.00 -2.80 -1.49
N ILE A 121 7.65 -1.73 -2.19
CA ILE A 121 8.60 -0.94 -2.98
C ILE A 121 9.50 -0.12 -2.05
N HIS A 122 10.77 -0.49 -2.01
CA HIS A 122 11.77 0.10 -1.10
C HIS A 122 13.11 0.40 -1.79
N THR A 123 13.10 0.49 -3.13
CA THR A 123 14.28 0.70 -3.98
C THR A 123 13.94 1.57 -5.17
N ALA A 124 14.89 2.35 -5.66
CA ALA A 124 14.72 3.13 -6.88
C ALA A 124 14.49 2.25 -8.12
N SER A 125 15.15 1.09 -8.19
CA SER A 125 14.93 0.10 -9.25
C SER A 125 13.50 -0.45 -9.25
N GLY A 126 12.89 -0.66 -8.06
CA GLY A 126 11.49 -1.06 -7.96
C GLY A 126 10.52 0.03 -8.43
N VAL A 127 10.82 1.29 -8.10
CA VAL A 127 10.05 2.44 -8.60
C VAL A 127 10.15 2.53 -10.13
N LYS A 128 11.36 2.38 -10.68
CA LYS A 128 11.59 2.43 -12.12
C LYS A 128 10.88 1.31 -12.87
N ALA A 129 10.87 0.09 -12.31
CA ALA A 129 10.12 -1.03 -12.88
C ALA A 129 8.62 -0.69 -13.00
N LEU A 130 8.00 -0.13 -11.97
CA LEU A 130 6.59 0.24 -11.99
C LEU A 130 6.30 1.42 -12.94
N TYR A 131 7.20 2.40 -13.01
CA TYR A 131 7.10 3.49 -13.98
C TYR A 131 7.05 2.97 -15.42
N GLU A 132 7.97 2.05 -15.78
CA GLU A 132 8.01 1.43 -17.10
C GLU A 132 6.78 0.54 -17.40
N MET A 133 6.11 0.03 -16.35
CA MET A 133 4.83 -0.68 -16.46
C MET A 133 3.61 0.24 -16.54
N GLY A 134 3.79 1.58 -16.53
CA GLY A 134 2.73 2.56 -16.71
C GLY A 134 2.00 2.99 -15.42
N PHE A 135 2.48 2.61 -14.25
CA PHE A 135 1.92 3.12 -13.00
C PHE A 135 2.11 4.64 -12.91
N LYS A 136 1.07 5.35 -12.50
CA LYS A 136 1.09 6.81 -12.36
C LYS A 136 1.68 7.27 -11.04
N ARG A 137 1.56 6.43 -9.98
CA ARG A 137 2.07 6.73 -8.63
C ARG A 137 2.59 5.48 -7.95
N VAL A 138 3.63 5.65 -7.13
CA VAL A 138 4.21 4.58 -6.32
C VAL A 138 4.20 4.99 -4.84
N VAL A 139 3.52 4.18 -4.01
CA VAL A 139 3.55 4.33 -2.54
C VAL A 139 4.77 3.62 -2.00
N LEU A 140 5.72 4.38 -1.50
CA LEU A 140 6.97 3.85 -0.97
C LEU A 140 6.77 3.10 0.35
N ALA A 141 7.68 2.15 0.62
CA ALA A 141 7.71 1.47 1.90
C ALA A 141 7.98 2.45 3.05
N ARG A 142 7.28 2.27 4.18
CA ARG A 142 7.35 3.17 5.35
C ARG A 142 8.71 3.16 6.04
N GLU A 143 9.49 2.14 5.78
CA GLU A 143 10.79 1.87 6.38
C GLU A 143 11.94 2.64 5.70
N MET A 144 11.67 3.36 4.61
CA MET A 144 12.69 4.08 3.85
C MET A 144 13.18 5.35 4.59
N SER A 145 14.48 5.59 4.50
CA SER A 145 15.11 6.82 4.96
C SER A 145 15.01 7.94 3.93
N LYS A 146 15.24 9.20 4.36
CA LYS A 146 15.30 10.37 3.48
C LYS A 146 16.18 10.12 2.25
N LYS A 147 17.40 9.61 2.43
CA LYS A 147 18.35 9.34 1.33
C LYS A 147 17.84 8.32 0.31
N GLU A 148 17.11 7.30 0.76
CA GLU A 148 16.50 6.30 -0.11
C GLU A 148 15.31 6.87 -0.89
N ILE A 149 14.52 7.75 -0.27
CA ILE A 149 13.42 8.47 -0.91
C ILE A 149 13.98 9.44 -1.98
N GLU A 150 15.04 10.20 -1.66
CA GLU A 150 15.72 11.10 -2.61
C GLU A 150 16.14 10.39 -3.90
N LYS A 151 16.73 9.19 -3.81
CA LYS A 151 17.07 8.37 -4.99
C LYS A 151 15.85 7.97 -5.82
N CYS A 152 14.72 7.73 -5.18
CA CYS A 152 13.48 7.41 -5.88
C CYS A 152 12.90 8.63 -6.63
N CYS A 153 13.11 9.84 -6.10
CA CYS A 153 12.63 11.09 -6.71
C CYS A 153 13.31 11.44 -8.05
N GLU A 154 14.41 10.77 -8.40
CA GLU A 154 15.06 10.90 -9.71
C GLU A 154 14.25 10.27 -10.85
N ILE A 155 13.24 9.45 -10.55
CA ILE A 155 12.41 8.76 -11.52
C ILE A 155 11.14 9.59 -11.78
N PRO A 156 10.74 9.82 -13.07
CA PRO A 156 9.64 10.72 -13.41
C PRO A 156 8.25 10.09 -13.20
N VAL A 157 7.98 9.64 -11.98
CA VAL A 157 6.70 9.09 -11.52
C VAL A 157 6.29 9.75 -10.20
N GLU A 158 5.00 9.90 -9.95
CA GLU A 158 4.53 10.44 -8.68
C GLU A 158 4.89 9.51 -7.52
N LEU A 159 5.55 10.05 -6.49
CA LEU A 159 5.86 9.31 -5.27
C LEU A 159 4.92 9.71 -4.14
N GLU A 160 4.48 8.72 -3.36
CA GLU A 160 3.63 8.87 -2.20
C GLU A 160 4.31 8.31 -0.96
N VAL A 161 4.38 9.09 0.12
CA VAL A 161 5.06 8.74 1.37
C VAL A 161 4.10 8.84 2.55
N PHE A 162 4.10 7.84 3.43
CA PHE A 162 3.33 7.89 4.68
C PHE A 162 3.95 8.87 5.68
N VAL A 163 3.21 9.93 6.01
CA VAL A 163 3.71 10.99 6.90
C VAL A 163 3.19 10.88 8.32
N HIS A 164 2.04 10.21 8.56
CA HIS A 164 1.48 10.08 9.90
C HIS A 164 0.68 8.78 10.05
N GLY A 165 0.71 8.21 11.26
CA GLY A 165 -0.17 7.13 11.71
C GLY A 165 0.53 5.82 12.04
N ALA A 166 -0.23 4.73 12.11
CA ALA A 166 0.25 3.44 12.60
C ALA A 166 1.41 2.87 11.78
N LEU A 167 2.48 2.48 12.45
CA LEU A 167 3.64 1.84 11.86
C LEU A 167 3.59 0.33 12.09
N CYS A 168 3.75 -0.45 11.00
CA CYS A 168 3.92 -1.90 11.08
C CYS A 168 5.37 -2.26 11.40
N MET A 169 5.59 -3.38 12.09
CA MET A 169 6.92 -3.92 12.35
C MET A 169 7.53 -4.56 11.10
N CYS A 170 6.69 -5.22 10.31
CA CYS A 170 7.06 -5.90 9.08
C CYS A 170 6.87 -4.97 7.88
N VAL A 171 7.76 -5.05 6.90
CA VAL A 171 7.56 -4.45 5.58
C VAL A 171 6.20 -4.87 5.04
N SER A 172 5.42 -3.89 4.58
CA SER A 172 4.06 -4.13 4.09
C SER A 172 4.06 -5.13 2.92
N GLY A 173 3.07 -6.03 2.88
CA GLY A 173 3.02 -7.12 1.89
C GLY A 173 3.87 -8.36 2.23
N GLN A 174 4.75 -8.27 3.23
CA GLN A 174 5.68 -9.35 3.62
C GLN A 174 5.37 -9.95 5.00
N CYS A 175 4.15 -9.71 5.53
CA CYS A 175 3.76 -10.19 6.85
C CYS A 175 2.77 -11.35 6.79
N TYR A 176 3.22 -12.51 7.21
CA TYR A 176 2.44 -13.76 7.27
C TYR A 176 2.15 -14.21 8.73
N LEU A 177 2.60 -13.45 9.74
CA LEU A 177 2.51 -13.86 11.15
C LEU A 177 1.05 -14.09 11.59
N SER A 178 0.15 -13.18 11.24
CA SER A 178 -1.27 -13.28 11.61
C SER A 178 -1.98 -14.44 10.90
N ALA A 179 -1.63 -14.68 9.64
CA ALA A 179 -2.12 -15.84 8.87
C ALA A 179 -1.66 -17.15 9.51
N MET A 180 -0.37 -17.25 9.86
CA MET A 180 0.19 -18.47 10.45
C MET A 180 -0.39 -18.79 11.83
N ILE A 181 -0.60 -17.82 12.69
CA ILE A 181 -1.14 -18.02 14.04
C ILE A 181 -2.64 -18.31 14.01
N GLY A 182 -3.42 -17.62 13.17
CA GLY A 182 -4.89 -17.65 13.26
C GLY A 182 -5.65 -17.64 11.92
N ALA A 183 -5.01 -18.01 10.80
CA ALA A 183 -5.57 -18.00 9.45
C ALA A 183 -6.08 -16.62 8.97
N ARG A 184 -5.82 -15.53 9.71
CA ARG A 184 -6.22 -14.16 9.38
C ARG A 184 -5.10 -13.44 8.66
N SER A 185 -5.12 -13.47 7.32
CA SER A 185 -4.05 -12.89 6.52
C SER A 185 -4.02 -11.36 6.57
N GLY A 186 -2.82 -10.80 6.82
CA GLY A 186 -2.56 -9.38 6.69
C GLY A 186 -2.58 -8.93 5.22
N ASN A 187 -2.17 -9.79 4.30
CA ASN A 187 -2.19 -9.54 2.86
C ASN A 187 -3.61 -9.60 2.27
N ARG A 188 -4.58 -10.13 3.03
CA ARG A 188 -6.01 -10.14 2.71
C ARG A 188 -6.83 -9.15 3.58
N GLY A 189 -6.17 -8.26 4.29
CA GLY A 189 -6.83 -7.25 5.09
C GLY A 189 -7.37 -7.69 6.45
N SER A 190 -7.20 -8.98 6.83
CA SER A 190 -7.79 -9.57 8.04
C SER A 190 -6.82 -9.64 9.24
N CYS A 191 -5.72 -8.87 9.21
CA CYS A 191 -4.68 -8.91 10.25
C CYS A 191 -5.22 -8.73 11.69
N ALA A 192 -4.92 -9.69 12.57
CA ALA A 192 -5.26 -9.64 14.00
C ALA A 192 -4.28 -8.81 14.83
N GLN A 193 -3.26 -8.20 14.23
CA GLN A 193 -2.21 -7.41 14.87
C GLN A 193 -1.42 -8.18 15.96
N PRO A 194 -0.99 -9.45 15.74
CA PRO A 194 -0.26 -10.21 16.75
C PRO A 194 1.06 -9.54 17.18
N CYS A 195 1.67 -8.72 16.33
CA CYS A 195 2.86 -7.94 16.66
C CYS A 195 2.65 -6.93 17.82
N ARG A 196 1.40 -6.66 18.22
CA ARG A 196 1.07 -5.80 19.40
C ARG A 196 0.97 -6.56 20.71
N LEU A 197 0.97 -7.90 20.63
CA LEU A 197 1.00 -8.76 21.81
C LEU A 197 2.41 -8.80 22.43
N PRO A 198 2.53 -9.25 23.69
CA PRO A 198 3.82 -9.45 24.32
C PRO A 198 4.66 -10.51 23.59
N PHE A 199 5.87 -10.14 23.22
CA PHE A 199 6.93 -11.04 22.77
C PHE A 199 8.21 -10.69 23.53
N SER A 200 8.82 -11.67 24.13
CA SER A 200 10.14 -11.55 24.81
C SER A 200 11.24 -12.01 23.89
N VAL A 201 12.42 -11.41 24.03
CA VAL A 201 13.64 -11.81 23.31
C VAL A 201 14.63 -12.38 24.31
N ASN A 202 15.22 -13.54 23.99
CA ASN A 202 16.26 -14.20 24.81
C ASN A 202 15.89 -14.28 26.31
N ASN A 203 14.63 -14.67 26.60
CA ASN A 203 14.10 -14.84 27.96
C ASN A 203 13.96 -13.56 28.81
N GLN A 204 14.09 -12.37 28.24
CA GLN A 204 13.71 -11.13 28.95
C GLN A 204 12.21 -11.12 29.23
N LYS A 205 11.80 -10.89 30.50
CA LYS A 205 10.38 -10.87 30.88
C LYS A 205 9.68 -9.59 30.37
N GLY A 206 8.46 -9.71 29.85
CA GLY A 206 7.51 -8.60 29.69
C GLY A 206 7.76 -7.68 28.49
N GLY A 207 8.43 -8.11 27.43
CA GLY A 207 8.73 -7.28 26.25
C GLY A 207 7.63 -7.22 25.20
N HIS A 208 7.57 -6.12 24.44
CA HIS A 208 6.78 -5.96 23.23
C HIS A 208 7.71 -5.75 22.04
N ALA A 209 8.57 -6.74 21.78
CA ALA A 209 9.67 -6.67 20.80
C ALA A 209 9.22 -6.45 19.34
N LEU A 210 7.93 -6.55 19.05
CA LEU A 210 7.36 -6.30 17.72
C LEU A 210 6.46 -5.06 17.66
N SER A 211 6.30 -4.30 18.75
CA SER A 211 5.39 -3.15 18.79
C SER A 211 6.13 -1.84 18.59
N LEU A 212 5.95 -1.19 17.45
CA LEU A 212 6.49 0.15 17.16
C LEU A 212 5.54 1.25 17.60
N LYS A 213 6.10 2.43 17.94
CA LYS A 213 5.37 3.71 18.04
C LYS A 213 4.71 4.06 16.71
N ASP A 214 3.81 5.03 16.72
CA ASP A 214 3.22 5.56 15.49
C ASP A 214 4.24 6.44 14.75
N ASN A 215 4.19 6.40 13.41
CA ASN A 215 5.00 7.28 12.57
C ASN A 215 4.49 8.72 12.65
N SER A 216 5.39 9.70 12.69
CA SER A 216 5.05 11.08 12.37
C SER A 216 6.27 11.81 11.83
N ILE A 217 6.23 12.10 10.54
CA ILE A 217 7.21 12.91 9.81
C ILE A 217 6.54 14.15 9.21
N VAL A 218 5.43 14.60 9.79
CA VAL A 218 4.68 15.77 9.33
C VAL A 218 5.57 17.02 9.30
N ASN A 219 6.46 17.18 10.28
CA ASN A 219 7.39 18.32 10.34
C ASN A 219 8.38 18.39 9.17
N TYR A 220 8.52 17.29 8.39
CA TYR A 220 9.40 17.22 7.23
C TYR A 220 8.67 17.40 5.89
N LEU A 221 7.38 17.81 5.89
CA LEU A 221 6.60 17.99 4.65
C LEU A 221 7.25 18.94 3.66
N GLY A 222 7.84 20.04 4.13
CA GLY A 222 8.57 20.97 3.27
C GLY A 222 9.80 20.32 2.59
N GLU A 223 10.53 19.47 3.32
CA GLU A 223 11.63 18.70 2.74
C GLU A 223 11.15 17.70 1.69
N LEU A 224 10.07 16.95 2.00
CA LEU A 224 9.47 15.98 1.06
C LEU A 224 8.99 16.68 -0.22
N GLN A 225 8.33 17.83 -0.10
CA GLN A 225 7.90 18.63 -1.25
C GLN A 225 9.09 19.11 -2.09
N ASN A 226 10.16 19.60 -1.45
CA ASN A 226 11.36 20.07 -2.13
C ASN A 226 12.12 18.94 -2.84
N MET A 227 12.04 17.69 -2.34
CA MET A 227 12.57 16.51 -3.01
C MET A 227 11.74 16.07 -4.23
N GLY A 228 10.51 16.57 -4.38
CA GLY A 228 9.60 16.19 -5.46
C GLY A 228 8.59 15.07 -5.10
N VAL A 229 8.41 14.76 -3.81
CA VAL A 229 7.35 13.85 -3.36
C VAL A 229 6.00 14.49 -3.67
N ALA A 230 5.15 13.76 -4.42
CA ALA A 230 3.87 14.27 -4.89
C ALA A 230 2.76 14.21 -3.85
N SER A 231 2.78 13.21 -2.95
CA SER A 231 1.67 12.96 -2.02
C SER A 231 2.15 12.54 -0.63
N ALA A 232 1.59 13.19 0.39
CA ALA A 232 1.76 12.94 1.82
C ALA A 232 0.55 12.14 2.35
N LYS A 233 0.75 10.85 2.59
CA LYS A 233 -0.33 9.93 3.00
C LYS A 233 -0.46 9.79 4.50
N ILE A 234 -1.69 9.89 4.99
CA ILE A 234 -2.05 9.64 6.38
C ILE A 234 -2.59 8.22 6.50
N GLU A 235 -2.04 7.39 7.42
CA GLU A 235 -2.59 6.07 7.74
C GLU A 235 -3.72 6.19 8.76
N GLY A 236 -4.88 5.55 8.50
CA GLY A 236 -5.94 5.61 9.49
C GLY A 236 -7.36 5.24 9.08
N ARG A 237 -7.63 4.42 8.05
CA ARG A 237 -8.99 4.04 7.60
C ARG A 237 -9.89 3.40 8.69
N MET A 238 -9.29 2.80 9.72
CA MET A 238 -10.02 2.26 10.87
C MET A 238 -10.13 3.27 12.03
N LYS A 239 -9.78 4.52 11.80
CA LYS A 239 -9.83 5.57 12.82
C LYS A 239 -11.12 6.36 12.71
N ARG A 240 -11.45 7.07 13.82
CA ARG A 240 -12.61 7.96 13.89
C ARG A 240 -12.41 9.19 12.99
N PRO A 241 -13.51 9.85 12.55
CA PRO A 241 -13.44 11.10 11.78
C PRO A 241 -12.61 12.19 12.45
N GLU A 242 -12.65 12.27 13.79
CA GLU A 242 -11.87 13.26 14.56
C GLU A 242 -10.36 13.06 14.41
N TYR A 243 -9.89 11.80 14.33
CA TYR A 243 -8.49 11.51 14.03
C TYR A 243 -8.11 11.98 12.64
N VAL A 244 -8.98 11.72 11.65
CA VAL A 244 -8.75 12.14 10.25
C VAL A 244 -8.63 13.66 10.17
N SER A 245 -9.60 14.39 10.77
CA SER A 245 -9.58 15.85 10.82
C SER A 245 -8.29 16.40 11.46
N ALA A 246 -7.91 15.90 12.63
CA ALA A 246 -6.73 16.37 13.35
C ALA A 246 -5.43 16.13 12.55
N ALA A 247 -5.32 14.97 11.92
CA ALA A 247 -4.13 14.61 11.12
C ALA A 247 -4.05 15.42 9.82
N VAL A 248 -5.17 15.62 9.11
CA VAL A 248 -5.23 16.45 7.91
C VAL A 248 -4.85 17.89 8.24
N ARG A 249 -5.44 18.50 9.28
CA ARG A 249 -5.12 19.86 9.72
C ARG A 249 -3.64 20.04 10.03
N ALA A 250 -3.04 19.08 10.75
CA ALA A 250 -1.61 19.13 11.05
C ALA A 250 -0.76 19.15 9.77
N CYS A 251 -1.12 18.35 8.77
CA CYS A 251 -0.43 18.30 7.49
C CYS A 251 -0.65 19.61 6.69
N VAL A 252 -1.87 20.12 6.66
CA VAL A 252 -2.21 21.38 5.96
C VAL A 252 -1.50 22.57 6.60
N GLU A 253 -1.54 22.72 7.94
CA GLU A 253 -0.83 23.79 8.63
C GLU A 253 0.68 23.72 8.37
N GLN A 254 1.28 22.53 8.45
CA GLN A 254 2.70 22.36 8.18
C GLN A 254 3.06 22.68 6.71
N ARG A 255 2.22 22.24 5.74
CA ARG A 255 2.44 22.50 4.32
C ARG A 255 2.34 23.99 3.98
N ASP A 256 1.29 24.65 4.48
CA ASP A 256 0.91 26.00 4.04
C ASP A 256 1.59 27.12 4.87
N PHE A 257 1.89 26.85 6.15
CA PHE A 257 2.48 27.83 7.07
C PHE A 257 3.89 27.45 7.57
N GLY A 258 4.35 26.21 7.35
CA GLY A 258 5.66 25.76 7.81
C GLY A 258 5.71 25.37 9.30
N PHE A 259 4.60 25.40 10.01
CA PHE A 259 4.50 24.98 11.42
C PHE A 259 3.12 24.41 11.75
N ILE A 260 3.04 23.64 12.83
CA ILE A 260 1.78 23.13 13.37
C ILE A 260 1.44 23.92 14.62
N SER A 261 0.24 24.49 14.70
CA SER A 261 -0.22 25.24 15.88
C SER A 261 -0.30 24.35 17.13
N ASP A 262 -0.08 24.92 18.32
CA ASP A 262 -0.18 24.21 19.60
C ASP A 262 -1.54 23.54 19.80
N LYS A 263 -2.62 24.16 19.31
CA LYS A 263 -3.97 23.60 19.33
C LYS A 263 -4.04 22.32 18.52
N THR A 264 -3.57 22.35 17.29
CA THR A 264 -3.55 21.19 16.36
C THR A 264 -2.62 20.09 16.87
N GLN A 265 -1.46 20.46 17.44
CA GLN A 265 -0.54 19.50 18.06
C GLN A 265 -1.18 18.74 19.24
N LYS A 266 -1.91 19.45 20.12
CA LYS A 266 -2.66 18.84 21.22
C LYS A 266 -3.76 17.91 20.71
N MET A 267 -4.51 18.33 19.70
CA MET A 267 -5.52 17.48 19.04
C MET A 267 -4.89 16.21 18.47
N LEU A 268 -3.81 16.33 17.70
CA LEU A 268 -3.14 15.20 17.05
C LEU A 268 -2.62 14.16 18.06
N ARG A 269 -2.00 14.61 19.14
CA ARG A 269 -1.53 13.73 20.24
C ARG A 269 -2.67 13.08 21.00
N GLY A 270 -3.75 13.83 21.26
CA GLY A 270 -4.89 13.38 22.06
C GLY A 270 -5.77 12.36 21.36
N VAL A 271 -5.97 12.46 20.02
CA VAL A 271 -6.87 11.54 19.31
C VAL A 271 -6.36 10.11 19.24
N PHE A 272 -5.03 9.92 19.12
CA PHE A 272 -4.41 8.58 19.15
C PHE A 272 -2.88 8.65 19.18
N SER A 273 -2.26 7.94 20.14
CA SER A 273 -0.81 7.70 20.14
C SER A 273 -0.48 6.35 20.80
N ARG A 274 0.78 5.87 20.58
CA ARG A 274 1.37 4.71 21.25
C ARG A 274 2.66 5.15 21.93
N THR A 275 2.56 5.76 23.09
CA THR A 275 3.69 6.33 23.82
C THR A 275 4.45 7.36 22.98
N GLY A 276 3.70 8.17 22.21
CA GLY A 276 4.23 9.17 21.29
C GLY A 276 4.51 8.66 19.87
N PHE A 277 5.28 9.44 19.12
CA PHE A 277 5.58 9.23 17.70
C PHE A 277 7.06 8.91 17.48
N THR A 278 7.39 8.43 16.27
CA THR A 278 8.76 8.21 15.80
C THR A 278 8.91 8.67 14.35
N ASP A 279 10.07 9.23 14.03
CA ASP A 279 10.53 9.60 12.69
C ASP A 279 11.79 8.80 12.29
N ALA A 280 12.14 7.80 13.09
CA ALA A 280 13.43 7.12 13.08
C ALA A 280 13.80 6.48 11.74
N TYR A 281 12.83 5.96 10.99
CA TYR A 281 13.12 5.45 9.64
C TYR A 281 13.53 6.59 8.71
N TYR A 282 12.77 7.69 8.69
CA TYR A 282 13.06 8.84 7.83
C TYR A 282 14.44 9.43 8.08
N ILE A 283 14.82 9.62 9.35
CA ILE A 283 16.14 10.15 9.73
C ILE A 283 17.25 9.08 9.70
N GLY A 284 16.94 7.81 9.40
CA GLY A 284 17.91 6.71 9.32
C GLY A 284 18.47 6.25 10.67
N LYS A 285 17.80 6.54 11.78
CA LYS A 285 18.25 6.20 13.15
C LYS A 285 17.32 5.17 13.80
N THR A 286 17.45 3.89 13.42
CA THR A 286 16.66 2.80 14.01
C THR A 286 17.24 2.33 15.37
N GLY A 287 16.35 1.99 16.32
CA GLY A 287 16.78 1.51 17.64
C GLY A 287 15.62 1.26 18.60
N SER A 288 15.93 1.03 19.88
CA SER A 288 14.94 0.75 20.93
C SER A 288 13.91 1.89 21.14
N HIS A 289 14.30 3.14 20.88
CA HIS A 289 13.43 4.32 20.98
C HIS A 289 12.22 4.30 20.03
N MET A 290 12.24 3.49 18.98
CA MET A 290 11.13 3.30 18.06
C MET A 290 10.00 2.43 18.64
N PHE A 291 10.28 1.66 19.68
CA PHE A 291 9.32 0.70 20.24
C PHE A 291 8.42 1.38 21.28
N GLY A 292 7.15 0.99 21.30
CA GLY A 292 6.17 1.55 22.21
C GLY A 292 4.85 0.78 22.18
N THR A 293 4.08 0.95 23.27
CA THR A 293 2.76 0.33 23.44
C THR A 293 1.76 1.40 23.85
N ARG A 294 0.47 1.17 23.64
CA ARG A 294 -0.57 2.07 24.12
C ARG A 294 -0.72 1.92 25.62
N THR A 295 -0.57 3.01 26.34
CA THR A 295 -0.70 3.09 27.80
C THR A 295 -2.09 3.53 28.24
N LYS A 296 -2.40 3.40 29.54
CA LYS A 296 -3.64 3.95 30.09
C LYS A 296 -3.75 5.47 29.92
N SER A 297 -2.63 6.19 30.04
CA SER A 297 -2.59 7.65 29.82
C SER A 297 -2.93 8.02 28.38
N ASP A 298 -2.48 7.25 27.37
CA ASP A 298 -2.85 7.47 25.96
C ASP A 298 -4.36 7.29 25.73
N VAL A 299 -5.04 6.48 26.54
CA VAL A 299 -6.49 6.28 26.45
C VAL A 299 -7.25 7.43 27.12
N VAL A 300 -6.80 7.87 28.26
CA VAL A 300 -7.47 8.95 29.05
C VAL A 300 -7.37 10.30 28.32
N SER A 301 -6.29 10.58 27.60
CA SER A 301 -6.14 11.83 26.83
C SER A 301 -7.14 11.98 25.68
N ALA A 302 -7.74 10.88 25.21
CA ALA A 302 -8.75 10.83 24.17
C ALA A 302 -10.17 10.97 24.78
N ASP A 303 -10.49 12.14 25.36
CA ASP A 303 -11.76 12.40 26.03
C ASP A 303 -12.83 12.97 25.06
N GLU A 304 -14.10 12.96 25.51
CA GLU A 304 -15.23 13.45 24.70
C GLU A 304 -15.19 14.97 24.50
N LYS A 305 -14.60 15.73 25.41
CA LYS A 305 -14.43 17.18 25.27
C LYS A 305 -13.51 17.49 24.09
N LEU A 306 -12.40 16.76 23.94
CA LEU A 306 -11.50 16.86 22.79
C LEU A 306 -12.23 16.50 21.51
N PHE A 307 -12.94 15.37 21.47
CA PHE A 307 -13.67 14.93 20.27
C PHE A 307 -14.75 15.93 19.87
N SER A 308 -15.52 16.47 20.81
CA SER A 308 -16.51 17.50 20.54
C SER A 308 -15.90 18.78 19.96
N ALA A 309 -14.76 19.23 20.48
CA ALA A 309 -14.03 20.39 19.95
C ALA A 309 -13.54 20.16 18.51
N ILE A 310 -13.07 18.93 18.20
CA ILE A 310 -12.64 18.58 16.85
C ILE A 310 -13.85 18.52 15.90
N ARG A 311 -14.96 17.86 16.29
CA ARG A 311 -16.19 17.81 15.47
C ARG A 311 -16.70 19.21 15.12
N SER A 312 -16.70 20.11 16.09
CA SER A 312 -17.10 21.51 15.86
C SER A 312 -16.22 22.22 14.85
N SER A 313 -14.97 21.79 14.68
CA SER A 313 -14.02 22.43 13.76
C SER A 313 -14.23 22.08 12.28
N TYR A 314 -14.98 21.03 11.97
CA TYR A 314 -15.34 20.63 10.59
C TYR A 314 -16.86 20.46 10.42
N LYS A 315 -17.66 21.11 11.29
CA LYS A 315 -19.12 21.01 11.23
C LYS A 315 -19.69 21.65 9.96
N ASP A 316 -19.20 22.84 9.65
CA ASP A 316 -19.70 23.66 8.54
C ASP A 316 -18.94 23.33 7.25
N GLU A 317 -19.60 23.56 6.10
CA GLU A 317 -18.97 23.46 4.79
C GLU A 317 -17.84 24.49 4.64
N ILE A 318 -16.84 24.18 3.84
CA ILE A 318 -15.75 25.05 3.52
C ILE A 318 -15.81 25.37 2.02
N GLY A 319 -15.93 26.63 1.67
CA GLY A 319 -15.86 27.11 0.30
C GLY A 319 -14.44 27.04 -0.25
N ASN A 320 -14.02 25.87 -0.71
CA ASN A 320 -12.68 25.63 -1.27
C ASN A 320 -12.59 25.88 -2.77
N VAL A 321 -13.73 25.92 -3.47
CA VAL A 321 -13.80 26.08 -4.91
C VAL A 321 -14.06 27.55 -5.24
N GLU A 322 -13.07 28.20 -5.83
CA GLU A 322 -13.22 29.57 -6.31
C GLU A 322 -14.15 29.60 -7.52
N ILE A 323 -15.12 30.51 -7.51
CA ILE A 323 -16.06 30.73 -8.61
C ILE A 323 -16.21 32.20 -8.96
N THR A 324 -16.63 32.47 -10.20
CA THR A 324 -17.09 33.77 -10.65
C THR A 324 -18.57 33.72 -10.92
N PHE A 325 -19.29 34.82 -10.61
CA PHE A 325 -20.67 35.03 -10.98
C PHE A 325 -20.78 36.21 -11.97
N ASP A 326 -21.55 36.00 -13.05
CA ASP A 326 -21.98 37.05 -13.95
C ASP A 326 -23.50 37.13 -13.91
N PHE A 327 -24.03 38.19 -13.31
CA PHE A 327 -25.44 38.44 -13.17
C PHE A 327 -25.89 39.57 -14.11
N THR A 328 -26.89 39.27 -14.96
CA THR A 328 -27.45 40.23 -15.88
C THR A 328 -28.98 40.35 -15.72
N ALA A 329 -29.47 41.59 -15.62
CA ALA A 329 -30.92 41.82 -15.58
C ALA A 329 -31.26 43.12 -16.31
N LYS A 330 -32.03 43.02 -17.38
CA LYS A 330 -32.46 44.12 -18.23
C LYS A 330 -34.01 44.30 -18.17
N LEU A 331 -34.45 45.52 -18.25
CA LEU A 331 -35.89 45.80 -18.22
C LEU A 331 -36.64 45.05 -19.34
N GLY A 332 -37.66 44.31 -18.97
CA GLY A 332 -38.47 43.50 -19.93
C GLY A 332 -37.83 42.16 -20.29
N GLU A 333 -36.66 41.82 -19.74
CA GLU A 333 -36.02 40.53 -19.95
C GLU A 333 -35.96 39.69 -18.65
N ASN A 334 -35.78 38.38 -18.80
CA ASN A 334 -35.62 37.51 -17.65
C ASN A 334 -34.21 37.64 -17.09
N PRO A 335 -34.02 37.79 -15.77
CA PRO A 335 -32.70 37.78 -15.14
C PRO A 335 -31.91 36.52 -15.44
N VAL A 336 -30.62 36.68 -15.65
CA VAL A 336 -29.70 35.58 -15.99
C VAL A 336 -28.52 35.57 -14.98
N LEU A 337 -28.20 34.39 -14.49
CA LEU A 337 -27.00 34.16 -13.70
C LEU A 337 -26.13 33.10 -14.36
N VAL A 338 -24.86 33.41 -14.53
CA VAL A 338 -23.82 32.48 -14.97
C VAL A 338 -22.84 32.26 -13.80
N ALA A 339 -22.47 31.01 -13.56
CA ALA A 339 -21.42 30.65 -12.62
C ALA A 339 -20.31 29.88 -13.34
N SER A 340 -19.06 30.17 -13.01
CA SER A 340 -17.92 29.42 -13.55
C SER A 340 -16.85 29.20 -12.50
N ASP A 341 -16.27 27.98 -12.47
CA ASP A 341 -15.09 27.63 -11.68
C ASP A 341 -13.79 27.64 -12.50
N GLY A 342 -13.85 28.18 -13.73
CA GLY A 342 -12.74 28.21 -14.67
C GLY A 342 -12.61 26.97 -15.55
N VAL A 343 -13.29 25.86 -15.19
CA VAL A 343 -13.37 24.60 -15.97
C VAL A 343 -14.79 24.39 -16.50
N HIS A 344 -15.78 24.52 -15.62
CA HIS A 344 -17.18 24.39 -15.94
C HIS A 344 -17.85 25.75 -15.93
N THR A 345 -18.79 25.94 -16.83
CA THR A 345 -19.62 27.17 -16.90
C THR A 345 -21.07 26.76 -17.05
N VAL A 346 -21.90 27.22 -16.14
CA VAL A 346 -23.32 26.91 -16.08
C VAL A 346 -24.15 28.19 -16.08
N LYS A 347 -25.37 28.15 -16.64
CA LYS A 347 -26.21 29.31 -16.81
C LYS A 347 -27.67 28.99 -16.41
N LYS A 348 -28.23 29.84 -15.58
CA LYS A 348 -29.67 29.80 -15.25
C LYS A 348 -30.37 31.10 -15.65
N ILE A 349 -31.61 30.98 -16.06
CA ILE A 349 -32.49 32.07 -16.46
C ILE A 349 -33.71 32.00 -15.54
N ALA A 350 -34.09 33.11 -14.92
CA ALA A 350 -35.31 33.18 -14.10
C ALA A 350 -36.59 33.06 -14.94
N ASP A 351 -37.65 32.53 -14.37
CA ASP A 351 -38.95 32.45 -15.04
C ASP A 351 -39.74 33.78 -15.04
N THR A 352 -39.25 34.78 -14.31
CA THR A 352 -39.92 36.06 -14.11
C THR A 352 -39.16 37.17 -14.84
N VAL A 353 -39.92 37.97 -15.58
CA VAL A 353 -39.40 39.14 -16.32
C VAL A 353 -39.06 40.28 -15.34
N THR A 354 -37.98 40.99 -15.59
CA THR A 354 -37.56 42.18 -14.84
C THR A 354 -38.53 43.36 -15.11
N GLU A 355 -39.08 43.90 -14.06
CA GLU A 355 -40.06 44.98 -14.14
C GLU A 355 -39.44 46.33 -13.75
N LYS A 356 -40.12 47.42 -14.13
CA LYS A 356 -39.74 48.76 -13.68
C LYS A 356 -40.05 48.94 -12.20
N ALA A 357 -39.16 49.53 -11.43
CA ALA A 357 -39.36 49.80 -10.02
C ALA A 357 -40.46 50.82 -9.78
N ILE A 358 -41.40 50.50 -8.90
CA ILE A 358 -42.47 51.44 -8.52
C ILE A 358 -42.03 52.35 -7.35
N ASN A 359 -41.32 51.74 -6.35
CA ASN A 359 -40.95 52.51 -5.15
C ASN A 359 -39.42 52.63 -5.01
N ARG A 360 -38.71 51.49 -4.92
CA ARG A 360 -37.27 51.48 -4.71
C ARG A 360 -36.59 50.50 -5.66
N PRO A 361 -35.75 50.98 -6.57
CA PRO A 361 -35.01 50.11 -7.49
C PRO A 361 -34.00 49.25 -6.71
N ILE A 362 -33.68 48.10 -7.31
CA ILE A 362 -32.60 47.24 -6.83
C ILE A 362 -31.28 47.86 -7.28
N ASP A 363 -30.26 47.81 -6.41
CA ASP A 363 -28.89 48.26 -6.71
C ASP A 363 -27.94 47.09 -6.86
N ALA A 364 -26.83 47.30 -7.55
CA ALA A 364 -25.80 46.29 -7.80
C ALA A 364 -25.23 45.70 -6.51
N GLU A 365 -25.09 46.54 -5.47
CA GLU A 365 -24.52 46.15 -4.19
C GLU A 365 -25.42 45.13 -3.46
N LYS A 366 -26.76 45.33 -3.52
CA LYS A 366 -27.72 44.33 -2.97
C LYS A 366 -27.69 43.04 -3.74
N CYS A 367 -27.59 43.07 -5.07
CA CYS A 367 -27.45 41.86 -5.88
C CYS A 367 -26.19 41.08 -5.47
N ARG A 368 -25.04 41.79 -5.41
CA ARG A 368 -23.75 41.23 -4.98
C ARG A 368 -23.85 40.54 -3.63
N LYS A 369 -24.35 41.23 -2.62
CA LYS A 369 -24.54 40.70 -1.26
C LYS A 369 -25.42 39.44 -1.20
N GLN A 370 -26.39 39.25 -2.12
CA GLN A 370 -27.16 38.03 -2.15
C GLN A 370 -26.44 36.89 -2.85
N LEU A 371 -25.67 37.17 -3.90
CA LEU A 371 -24.91 36.17 -4.63
C LEU A 371 -23.71 35.66 -3.82
N GLU A 372 -23.07 36.50 -3.02
CA GLU A 372 -21.98 36.11 -2.13
C GLU A 372 -22.38 35.20 -0.97
N LYS A 373 -23.66 34.97 -0.73
CA LYS A 373 -24.16 34.09 0.34
C LYS A 373 -24.05 32.60 -0.02
N THR A 374 -22.84 32.07 -0.14
CA THR A 374 -22.55 30.68 -0.50
C THR A 374 -22.13 29.81 0.67
N GLY A 375 -22.24 30.31 1.91
CA GLY A 375 -21.63 29.74 3.13
C GLY A 375 -22.04 28.31 3.55
N SER A 376 -22.95 27.62 2.82
CA SER A 376 -23.29 26.21 3.05
C SER A 376 -22.97 25.33 1.84
N THR A 377 -22.06 25.79 0.97
CA THR A 377 -21.69 25.12 -0.28
C THR A 377 -20.16 24.99 -0.39
N ALA A 378 -19.69 24.24 -1.38
CA ALA A 378 -18.27 24.10 -1.69
C ALA A 378 -17.64 25.38 -2.26
N TYR A 379 -18.43 26.41 -2.56
CA TYR A 379 -18.05 27.54 -3.42
C TYR A 379 -17.71 28.80 -2.66
N ASN A 380 -16.65 29.49 -3.14
CA ASN A 380 -16.20 30.79 -2.68
C ASN A 380 -16.23 31.78 -3.87
N PRO A 381 -17.20 32.71 -3.94
CA PRO A 381 -17.22 33.71 -5.02
C PRO A 381 -16.03 34.67 -4.90
N THR A 382 -15.08 34.57 -5.81
CA THR A 382 -13.92 35.48 -5.88
C THR A 382 -14.17 36.69 -6.73
N ASN A 383 -15.11 36.62 -7.68
CA ASN A 383 -15.54 37.73 -8.51
C ASN A 383 -17.05 37.65 -8.76
N VAL A 384 -17.75 38.79 -8.63
CA VAL A 384 -19.19 38.89 -8.87
C VAL A 384 -19.43 40.13 -9.76
N ASN A 385 -19.69 39.88 -11.04
CA ASN A 385 -19.97 40.93 -12.00
C ASN A 385 -21.51 41.15 -12.07
N ILE A 386 -21.91 42.39 -11.93
CA ILE A 386 -23.33 42.79 -11.95
C ILE A 386 -23.57 43.73 -13.12
N ASN A 387 -24.44 43.34 -14.04
CA ASN A 387 -24.86 44.13 -15.18
C ASN A 387 -26.40 44.30 -15.14
N ILE A 388 -26.88 45.35 -14.54
CA ILE A 388 -28.31 45.64 -14.38
C ILE A 388 -28.65 47.00 -14.91
N ASP A 389 -29.89 47.17 -15.41
CA ASP A 389 -30.42 48.47 -15.81
C ASP A 389 -30.79 49.32 -14.59
N ASP A 390 -30.81 50.64 -14.77
CA ASP A 390 -31.34 51.56 -13.77
C ASP A 390 -32.88 51.42 -13.64
N ASP A 391 -33.38 51.79 -12.48
CA ASP A 391 -34.84 51.78 -12.17
C ASP A 391 -35.56 50.46 -12.32
N ILE A 392 -34.88 49.31 -12.18
CA ILE A 392 -35.52 48.00 -12.23
C ILE A 392 -35.84 47.45 -10.83
N SER A 393 -36.82 46.55 -10.78
CA SER A 393 -37.19 45.81 -9.59
C SER A 393 -37.07 44.30 -9.83
N ILE A 394 -36.35 43.64 -8.96
CA ILE A 394 -36.21 42.17 -8.92
C ILE A 394 -36.37 41.72 -7.46
N PRO A 395 -37.33 40.81 -7.16
CA PRO A 395 -37.41 40.21 -5.84
C PRO A 395 -36.13 39.51 -5.45
N LEU A 396 -35.61 39.70 -4.21
CA LEU A 396 -34.41 39.03 -3.71
C LEU A 396 -34.55 37.51 -3.70
N SER A 397 -35.78 36.99 -3.64
CA SER A 397 -36.09 35.55 -3.76
C SER A 397 -35.66 35.00 -5.14
N ILE A 398 -35.84 35.73 -6.22
CA ILE A 398 -35.42 35.35 -7.57
C ILE A 398 -33.87 35.22 -7.64
N ILE A 399 -33.13 36.22 -7.12
CA ILE A 399 -31.68 36.19 -7.09
C ILE A 399 -31.20 34.99 -6.26
N ASN A 400 -31.83 34.73 -5.11
CA ASN A 400 -31.48 33.60 -4.23
C ASN A 400 -31.85 32.25 -4.89
N SER A 401 -32.93 32.15 -5.68
CA SER A 401 -33.25 30.93 -6.44
C SER A 401 -32.22 30.68 -7.52
N LEU A 402 -31.97 31.70 -8.37
CA LEU A 402 -30.96 31.62 -9.42
C LEU A 402 -29.59 31.16 -8.87
N ARG A 403 -29.17 31.74 -7.72
CA ARG A 403 -27.91 31.32 -7.08
C ARG A 403 -27.93 29.84 -6.70
N ARG A 404 -29.00 29.33 -6.08
CA ARG A 404 -29.11 27.91 -5.72
C ARG A 404 -29.13 27.04 -6.96
N ASP A 405 -29.97 27.38 -7.94
CA ASP A 405 -30.18 26.56 -9.12
C ASP A 405 -28.90 26.49 -10.00
N VAL A 406 -28.11 27.57 -10.07
CA VAL A 406 -26.86 27.57 -10.80
C VAL A 406 -25.78 26.79 -10.06
N LEU A 407 -25.74 26.84 -8.72
CA LEU A 407 -24.78 26.06 -7.94
C LEU A 407 -25.11 24.57 -7.95
N ASP A 408 -26.36 24.17 -7.88
CA ASP A 408 -26.80 22.78 -8.02
C ASP A 408 -26.45 22.18 -9.39
N GLU A 409 -26.51 23.00 -10.46
CA GLU A 409 -26.08 22.57 -11.80
C GLU A 409 -24.55 22.51 -11.89
N LEU A 410 -23.84 23.40 -11.21
CA LEU A 410 -22.38 23.36 -11.14
C LEU A 410 -21.92 22.13 -10.34
N ASP A 411 -22.60 21.75 -9.25
CA ASP A 411 -22.38 20.51 -8.51
C ASP A 411 -22.50 19.28 -9.43
N THR A 412 -23.55 19.26 -10.26
CA THR A 412 -23.78 18.20 -11.24
C THR A 412 -22.65 18.13 -12.27
N ALA A 413 -22.23 19.26 -12.81
CA ALA A 413 -21.12 19.33 -13.78
C ALA A 413 -19.78 18.89 -13.18
N ARG A 414 -19.52 19.25 -11.93
CA ARG A 414 -18.27 18.89 -11.21
C ARG A 414 -18.22 17.45 -10.71
N SER A 415 -19.39 16.83 -10.49
CA SER A 415 -19.47 15.49 -9.93
C SER A 415 -18.91 14.39 -10.84
N ILE A 416 -18.77 14.64 -12.15
CA ILE A 416 -18.24 13.71 -13.14
C ILE A 416 -16.98 14.32 -13.78
N VAL A 417 -15.84 13.65 -13.63
CA VAL A 417 -14.53 14.14 -14.06
C VAL A 417 -13.96 13.34 -15.24
N HIS A 418 -14.09 12.00 -15.22
CA HIS A 418 -13.36 11.12 -16.15
C HIS A 418 -14.24 10.48 -17.22
N ASN A 419 -15.42 9.96 -16.86
CA ASN A 419 -16.33 9.24 -17.76
C ASN A 419 -15.64 8.10 -18.53
N TYR A 420 -15.09 7.13 -17.81
CA TYR A 420 -14.26 6.03 -18.33
C TYR A 420 -14.95 5.16 -19.37
N LYS A 421 -14.21 4.74 -20.40
CA LYS A 421 -14.60 3.64 -21.29
C LYS A 421 -14.32 2.31 -20.61
N ILE A 422 -15.36 1.49 -20.43
CA ILE A 422 -15.28 0.22 -19.70
C ILE A 422 -15.49 -0.94 -20.68
N ASN A 423 -14.52 -1.86 -20.74
CA ASN A 423 -14.63 -3.10 -21.52
C ASN A 423 -15.35 -4.18 -20.69
N ARG A 424 -16.69 -4.13 -20.69
CA ARG A 424 -17.53 -5.04 -19.89
C ARG A 424 -17.52 -6.47 -20.40
N ASP A 425 -17.29 -6.65 -21.71
CA ASP A 425 -17.35 -7.95 -22.39
C ASP A 425 -16.03 -8.72 -22.28
N TYR A 426 -15.01 -8.14 -21.61
CA TYR A 426 -13.74 -8.84 -21.38
C TYR A 426 -13.96 -10.10 -20.56
N GLU A 427 -13.64 -11.26 -21.13
CA GLU A 427 -13.71 -12.55 -20.46
C GLU A 427 -12.34 -12.92 -19.86
N ILE A 428 -12.38 -13.41 -18.63
CA ILE A 428 -11.17 -13.89 -17.92
C ILE A 428 -10.97 -15.35 -18.29
N THR A 429 -10.08 -15.60 -19.25
CA THR A 429 -9.72 -16.95 -19.69
C THR A 429 -8.23 -17.18 -19.59
N PHE A 430 -7.83 -18.40 -19.27
CA PHE A 430 -6.42 -18.78 -19.21
C PHE A 430 -6.23 -20.28 -19.46
N PRO A 431 -5.04 -20.69 -19.99
CA PRO A 431 -4.76 -22.08 -20.25
C PRO A 431 -4.68 -22.88 -18.95
N LYS A 432 -5.07 -24.15 -19.02
CA LYS A 432 -4.84 -25.09 -17.91
C LYS A 432 -3.36 -25.40 -17.81
N PHE A 433 -2.89 -25.48 -16.58
CA PHE A 433 -1.52 -25.89 -16.33
C PHE A 433 -1.34 -27.40 -16.52
N THR A 434 -0.29 -27.79 -17.23
CA THR A 434 0.14 -29.19 -17.36
C THR A 434 1.49 -29.35 -16.67
N PRO A 435 1.54 -30.03 -15.50
CA PRO A 435 2.82 -30.22 -14.82
C PRO A 435 3.73 -31.15 -15.61
N PRO A 436 5.06 -31.09 -15.42
CA PRO A 436 5.99 -32.07 -15.99
C PRO A 436 5.73 -33.47 -15.40
N VAL A 437 6.15 -34.52 -16.13
CA VAL A 437 6.03 -35.90 -15.69
C VAL A 437 6.83 -36.13 -14.39
N GLU A 438 8.05 -35.59 -14.35
CA GLU A 438 8.91 -35.63 -13.16
C GLU A 438 9.12 -34.22 -12.64
N LYS A 439 8.98 -34.09 -11.31
CA LYS A 439 9.22 -32.80 -10.63
C LYS A 439 10.68 -32.69 -10.28
N SER A 440 11.23 -31.49 -10.50
CA SER A 440 12.55 -31.16 -10.04
C SER A 440 12.56 -30.66 -8.58
N THR A 441 13.76 -30.45 -8.07
CA THR A 441 13.96 -29.89 -6.72
C THR A 441 14.90 -28.69 -6.83
N HIS A 442 14.48 -27.56 -6.27
CA HIS A 442 15.33 -26.42 -6.01
C HIS A 442 15.72 -26.41 -4.51
N ALA A 443 16.94 -26.01 -4.21
CA ALA A 443 17.34 -25.79 -2.83
C ALA A 443 17.72 -24.32 -2.61
N ARG A 444 17.38 -23.79 -1.44
CA ARG A 444 17.86 -22.47 -0.97
C ARG A 444 18.65 -22.70 0.30
N VAL A 445 19.90 -22.26 0.31
CA VAL A 445 20.83 -22.56 1.39
C VAL A 445 21.43 -21.28 2.00
N PRO A 446 21.72 -21.25 3.32
CA PRO A 446 22.22 -20.04 3.97
C PRO A 446 23.75 -19.82 3.80
N GLN A 447 24.47 -20.80 3.25
CA GLN A 447 25.92 -20.78 3.09
C GLN A 447 26.42 -21.75 2.01
N THR A 448 27.72 -21.74 1.71
CA THR A 448 28.33 -22.47 0.57
C THR A 448 28.87 -23.87 0.92
N LYS A 449 28.76 -24.35 2.16
CA LYS A 449 29.09 -25.73 2.51
C LYS A 449 27.96 -26.66 2.08
N LEU A 450 28.12 -27.35 0.97
CA LEU A 450 27.09 -28.25 0.39
C LEU A 450 27.50 -29.72 0.55
N SER A 451 26.52 -30.60 0.78
CA SER A 451 26.64 -32.05 0.61
C SER A 451 26.51 -32.43 -0.86
N ASN A 452 27.15 -33.51 -1.30
CA ASN A 452 26.97 -34.07 -2.64
C ASN A 452 25.50 -34.40 -2.98
N ALA A 453 24.66 -34.64 -1.97
CA ALA A 453 23.23 -34.85 -2.17
C ALA A 453 22.56 -33.70 -2.97
N PHE A 454 23.02 -32.46 -2.83
CA PHE A 454 22.49 -31.29 -3.56
C PHE A 454 22.78 -31.32 -5.06
N LYS A 455 23.64 -32.21 -5.56
CA LYS A 455 23.82 -32.42 -7.01
C LYS A 455 22.58 -33.02 -7.68
N LYS A 456 21.64 -33.55 -6.90
CA LYS A 456 20.32 -33.98 -7.38
C LYS A 456 19.32 -32.83 -7.57
N CYS A 457 19.62 -31.66 -7.00
CA CYS A 457 18.79 -30.48 -7.23
C CYS A 457 19.04 -29.94 -8.64
N GLU A 458 17.97 -29.56 -9.32
CA GLU A 458 18.07 -28.84 -10.60
C GLU A 458 18.84 -27.53 -10.39
N LEU A 459 18.62 -26.87 -9.26
CA LEU A 459 19.26 -25.61 -8.93
C LEU A 459 19.40 -25.40 -7.41
N VAL A 460 20.58 -24.93 -7.00
CA VAL A 460 20.84 -24.57 -5.60
C VAL A 460 21.13 -23.08 -5.50
N PHE A 461 20.25 -22.33 -4.88
CA PHE A 461 20.45 -20.90 -4.63
C PHE A 461 21.26 -20.69 -3.36
N VAL A 462 22.41 -20.03 -3.51
CA VAL A 462 23.30 -19.59 -2.43
C VAL A 462 23.19 -18.08 -2.22
N PRO A 463 23.58 -17.53 -1.05
CA PRO A 463 23.50 -16.08 -0.84
C PRO A 463 24.36 -15.29 -1.86
N LEU A 464 23.84 -14.21 -2.44
CA LEU A 464 24.55 -13.33 -3.37
C LEU A 464 25.90 -12.83 -2.81
N PHE A 465 26.00 -12.60 -1.51
CA PHE A 465 27.20 -12.11 -0.84
C PHE A 465 28.17 -13.22 -0.40
N ALA A 466 28.01 -14.45 -0.88
CA ALA A 466 28.97 -15.53 -0.67
C ALA A 466 30.35 -15.21 -1.32
N ASP A 467 31.42 -15.85 -0.82
CA ASP A 467 32.75 -15.68 -1.37
C ASP A 467 32.80 -16.19 -2.83
N LYS A 468 33.30 -15.36 -3.73
CA LYS A 468 33.42 -15.68 -5.17
C LYS A 468 34.22 -16.96 -5.41
N ARG A 469 35.28 -17.21 -4.62
CA ARG A 469 36.10 -18.41 -4.75
C ARG A 469 35.35 -19.68 -4.39
N GLU A 470 34.50 -19.62 -3.36
CA GLU A 470 33.63 -20.72 -2.98
C GLU A 470 32.60 -21.05 -4.08
N LEU A 471 32.05 -20.05 -4.74
CA LEU A 471 31.10 -20.25 -5.83
C LEU A 471 31.77 -20.88 -7.06
N VAL A 472 32.96 -20.44 -7.40
CA VAL A 472 33.78 -21.07 -8.47
C VAL A 472 34.09 -22.53 -8.10
N ARG A 473 34.47 -22.81 -6.87
CA ARG A 473 34.70 -24.18 -6.36
C ARG A 473 33.47 -25.06 -6.54
N LEU A 474 32.29 -24.60 -6.09
CA LEU A 474 31.05 -25.35 -6.22
C LEU A 474 30.70 -25.67 -7.69
N LYS A 475 30.89 -24.72 -8.60
CA LYS A 475 30.68 -24.96 -10.03
C LYS A 475 31.64 -26.04 -10.57
N ASN A 476 32.91 -25.95 -10.22
CA ASN A 476 33.92 -26.92 -10.66
C ASN A 476 33.66 -28.33 -10.08
N GLU A 477 33.04 -28.42 -8.89
CA GLU A 477 32.60 -29.66 -8.28
C GLU A 477 31.30 -30.24 -8.92
N GLY A 478 30.70 -29.51 -9.89
CA GLY A 478 29.54 -29.97 -10.65
C GLY A 478 28.18 -29.65 -9.98
N PHE A 479 28.11 -28.67 -9.08
CA PHE A 479 26.82 -28.15 -8.57
C PHE A 479 26.19 -27.17 -9.56
N SER A 480 24.89 -27.28 -9.78
CA SER A 480 24.07 -26.30 -10.49
C SER A 480 23.71 -25.19 -9.49
N ILE A 481 24.37 -24.04 -9.59
CA ILE A 481 24.18 -22.95 -8.60
C ILE A 481 23.65 -21.67 -9.22
N GLY A 482 22.70 -21.05 -8.52
CA GLY A 482 22.25 -19.66 -8.69
C GLY A 482 22.52 -18.85 -7.44
N VAL A 483 22.24 -17.55 -7.48
CA VAL A 483 22.36 -16.68 -6.31
C VAL A 483 21.02 -16.11 -5.90
N GLU A 484 20.79 -16.02 -4.58
CA GLU A 484 19.61 -15.36 -4.00
C GLU A 484 19.94 -13.93 -3.60
N ILE A 485 19.21 -12.96 -4.15
CA ILE A 485 19.27 -11.56 -3.73
C ILE A 485 18.56 -11.42 -2.37
N PRO A 486 19.13 -10.69 -1.39
CA PRO A 486 18.48 -10.42 -0.11
C PRO A 486 17.07 -9.83 -0.29
N ARG A 487 16.11 -10.30 0.49
CA ARG A 487 14.71 -9.83 0.41
C ARG A 487 14.58 -8.34 0.73
N GLY A 488 15.34 -7.83 1.71
CA GLY A 488 15.41 -6.41 2.06
C GLY A 488 16.65 -5.77 1.44
N MET A 489 16.44 -4.86 0.49
CA MET A 489 17.51 -4.21 -0.27
C MET A 489 17.79 -2.77 0.18
N PHE A 490 17.20 -2.31 1.27
CA PHE A 490 17.32 -0.93 1.77
C PHE A 490 18.77 -0.43 1.76
N GLY A 491 19.04 0.61 0.97
CA GLY A 491 20.35 1.24 0.84
C GLY A 491 21.47 0.38 0.22
N ARG A 492 21.13 -0.76 -0.40
CA ARG A 492 22.11 -1.72 -0.95
C ARG A 492 22.06 -1.93 -2.45
N GLU A 493 21.23 -1.19 -3.19
CA GLU A 493 20.99 -1.43 -4.63
C GLU A 493 22.30 -1.44 -5.43
N ASP A 494 23.15 -0.41 -5.27
CA ASP A 494 24.41 -0.27 -6.00
C ASP A 494 25.36 -1.43 -5.68
N THR A 495 25.41 -1.84 -4.40
CA THR A 495 26.23 -2.96 -3.95
C THR A 495 25.72 -4.30 -4.54
N ILE A 496 24.41 -4.49 -4.60
CA ILE A 496 23.78 -5.67 -5.19
C ILE A 496 24.05 -5.72 -6.69
N ALA A 497 23.87 -4.61 -7.41
CA ALA A 497 24.14 -4.54 -8.84
C ALA A 497 25.60 -4.87 -9.16
N LYS A 498 26.56 -4.28 -8.41
CA LYS A 498 27.96 -4.60 -8.53
C LYS A 498 28.25 -6.09 -8.28
N LYS A 499 27.65 -6.65 -7.20
CA LYS A 499 27.86 -8.06 -6.84
C LYS A 499 27.28 -9.01 -7.89
N LEU A 500 26.15 -8.68 -8.47
CA LEU A 500 25.58 -9.44 -9.60
C LEU A 500 26.49 -9.41 -10.83
N SER A 501 27.10 -8.26 -11.16
CA SER A 501 28.07 -8.19 -12.26
C SER A 501 29.27 -9.13 -12.00
N GLU A 502 29.78 -9.18 -10.76
CA GLU A 502 30.84 -10.13 -10.36
C GLU A 502 30.39 -11.60 -10.51
N MET A 503 29.11 -11.91 -10.25
CA MET A 503 28.56 -13.27 -10.42
C MET A 503 28.52 -13.66 -11.89
N LYS A 504 28.15 -12.73 -12.76
CA LYS A 504 28.12 -12.94 -14.21
C LYS A 504 29.50 -13.25 -14.78
N GLU A 505 30.55 -12.55 -14.30
CA GLU A 505 31.95 -12.80 -14.69
C GLU A 505 32.40 -14.24 -14.42
N ILE A 506 31.90 -14.88 -13.35
CA ILE A 506 32.21 -16.28 -13.03
C ILE A 506 31.21 -17.27 -13.64
N GLY A 507 30.33 -16.79 -14.54
CA GLY A 507 29.39 -17.61 -15.27
C GLY A 507 28.23 -18.12 -14.43
N ILE A 508 27.77 -17.39 -13.41
CA ILE A 508 26.46 -17.61 -12.76
C ILE A 508 25.43 -16.85 -13.55
N SER A 509 24.37 -17.53 -14.00
CA SER A 509 23.31 -17.01 -14.85
C SER A 509 21.97 -16.89 -14.14
N ASP A 510 21.76 -17.64 -13.04
CA ASP A 510 20.45 -17.83 -12.41
C ASP A 510 20.35 -17.04 -11.11
N VAL A 511 19.29 -16.22 -10.97
CA VAL A 511 19.10 -15.32 -9.84
C VAL A 511 17.71 -15.43 -9.27
N LEU A 512 17.59 -15.69 -7.95
CA LEU A 512 16.33 -15.71 -7.22
C LEU A 512 16.00 -14.32 -6.66
N CYS A 513 14.87 -13.78 -7.06
CA CYS A 513 14.39 -12.44 -6.74
C CYS A 513 13.10 -12.50 -5.91
N ASN A 514 13.04 -11.76 -4.81
CA ASN A 514 11.88 -11.72 -3.92
C ASN A 514 11.12 -10.37 -3.93
N ASN A 515 11.49 -9.44 -4.80
CA ASN A 515 10.83 -8.14 -4.98
C ASN A 515 11.08 -7.56 -6.38
N LEU A 516 10.28 -6.58 -6.80
CA LEU A 516 10.36 -5.98 -8.13
C LEU A 516 11.71 -5.29 -8.41
N GLY A 517 12.32 -4.67 -7.39
CA GLY A 517 13.63 -4.01 -7.58
C GLY A 517 14.72 -5.01 -7.89
N ALA A 518 14.72 -6.17 -7.23
CA ALA A 518 15.64 -7.27 -7.51
C ALA A 518 15.45 -7.81 -8.93
N LEU A 519 14.20 -8.06 -9.35
CA LEU A 519 13.84 -8.49 -10.70
C LEU A 519 14.35 -7.51 -11.76
N TYR A 520 14.13 -6.21 -11.54
CA TYR A 520 14.53 -5.16 -12.47
C TYR A 520 16.06 -5.11 -12.66
N ILE A 521 16.83 -5.12 -11.57
CA ILE A 521 18.31 -5.12 -11.63
C ILE A 521 18.81 -6.37 -12.34
N ALA A 522 18.33 -7.55 -11.95
CA ALA A 522 18.77 -8.82 -12.51
C ALA A 522 18.43 -8.94 -14.02
N LYS A 523 17.22 -8.50 -14.41
CA LYS A 523 16.79 -8.45 -15.83
C LYS A 523 17.71 -7.59 -16.68
N ASN A 524 18.00 -6.36 -16.22
CA ASN A 524 18.85 -5.43 -16.95
C ASN A 524 20.32 -5.90 -17.07
N LEU A 525 20.75 -6.73 -16.15
CA LEU A 525 22.06 -7.39 -16.23
C LEU A 525 22.04 -8.68 -17.06
N GLY A 526 20.88 -9.09 -17.59
CA GLY A 526 20.72 -10.27 -18.46
C GLY A 526 20.83 -11.59 -17.73
N PHE A 527 20.32 -11.70 -16.50
CA PHE A 527 20.20 -12.93 -15.75
C PHE A 527 18.92 -13.70 -16.08
N THR A 528 18.93 -15.01 -15.91
CA THR A 528 17.75 -15.85 -15.83
C THR A 528 17.03 -15.56 -14.51
N LEU A 529 15.79 -15.15 -14.61
CA LEU A 529 15.01 -14.69 -13.45
C LEU A 529 14.20 -15.84 -12.83
N HIS A 530 14.41 -16.10 -11.54
CA HIS A 530 13.57 -16.96 -10.72
C HIS A 530 12.86 -16.09 -9.70
N SER A 531 11.54 -16.23 -9.56
CA SER A 531 10.82 -15.45 -8.55
C SER A 531 10.61 -16.24 -7.26
N GLY A 532 10.94 -15.63 -6.12
CA GLY A 532 10.69 -16.18 -4.80
C GLY A 532 9.30 -15.84 -4.26
N PHE A 533 8.87 -16.52 -3.20
CA PHE A 533 7.56 -16.34 -2.54
C PHE A 533 7.24 -14.89 -2.12
N GLY A 534 8.27 -14.04 -1.99
CA GLY A 534 8.11 -12.61 -1.66
C GLY A 534 7.36 -11.81 -2.72
N MET A 535 7.21 -12.34 -3.95
CA MET A 535 6.37 -11.76 -4.99
C MET A 535 4.87 -11.96 -4.73
N ASN A 536 4.49 -12.83 -3.78
CA ASN A 536 3.10 -13.13 -3.40
C ASN A 536 2.22 -13.59 -4.57
N PHE A 537 2.74 -14.44 -5.45
CA PHE A 537 1.95 -15.01 -6.54
C PHE A 537 0.90 -15.99 -6.00
N VAL A 538 -0.37 -15.64 -6.21
CA VAL A 538 -1.52 -16.38 -5.65
C VAL A 538 -2.64 -16.67 -6.65
N ASN A 539 -2.55 -16.13 -7.86
CA ASN A 539 -3.56 -16.31 -8.91
C ASN A 539 -2.91 -16.48 -10.29
N THR A 540 -3.70 -16.95 -11.23
CA THR A 540 -3.25 -17.19 -12.61
C THR A 540 -2.82 -15.90 -13.32
N LEU A 541 -3.46 -14.76 -13.05
CA LEU A 541 -3.09 -13.49 -13.68
C LEU A 541 -1.69 -13.01 -13.26
N ASP A 542 -1.28 -13.30 -12.01
CA ASP A 542 0.09 -13.06 -11.55
C ASP A 542 1.10 -13.89 -12.35
N LEU A 543 0.78 -15.16 -12.58
CA LEU A 543 1.65 -16.08 -13.30
C LEU A 543 1.75 -15.71 -14.78
N LEU A 544 0.67 -15.26 -15.40
CA LEU A 544 0.69 -14.73 -16.77
C LEU A 544 1.53 -13.45 -16.87
N TRP A 545 1.44 -12.57 -15.87
CA TRP A 545 2.32 -11.40 -15.82
C TRP A 545 3.78 -11.82 -15.65
N ALA A 546 4.07 -12.79 -14.79
CA ALA A 546 5.43 -13.28 -14.57
C ALA A 546 6.05 -13.85 -15.87
N GLU A 547 5.27 -14.63 -16.62
CA GLU A 547 5.67 -15.15 -17.92
C GLU A 547 5.97 -14.02 -18.93
N GLU A 548 5.09 -13.02 -19.05
CA GLU A 548 5.29 -11.84 -19.91
C GLU A 548 6.48 -10.99 -19.48
N TYR A 549 6.75 -10.89 -18.17
CA TYR A 549 7.90 -10.17 -17.66
C TYR A 549 9.23 -10.86 -18.00
N GLY A 550 9.20 -12.16 -18.33
CA GLY A 550 10.35 -12.99 -18.65
C GLY A 550 10.93 -13.74 -17.45
N ILE A 551 10.11 -14.02 -16.44
CA ILE A 551 10.47 -14.88 -15.31
C ILE A 551 10.44 -16.33 -15.80
N LYS A 552 11.50 -17.10 -15.53
CA LYS A 552 11.62 -18.50 -15.94
C LYS A 552 10.70 -19.42 -15.14
N ASP A 553 10.65 -19.22 -13.83
CA ASP A 553 9.82 -19.99 -12.91
C ASP A 553 9.45 -19.22 -11.65
N ALA A 554 8.41 -19.68 -10.94
CA ALA A 554 7.80 -18.96 -9.84
C ALA A 554 7.63 -19.82 -8.57
N GLU A 555 8.18 -19.37 -7.44
CA GLU A 555 7.75 -19.84 -6.12
C GLU A 555 6.37 -19.27 -5.81
N LEU A 556 5.39 -20.14 -5.56
CA LEU A 556 4.05 -19.73 -5.14
C LEU A 556 4.03 -19.23 -3.70
N SER A 557 3.12 -18.31 -3.39
CA SER A 557 2.88 -17.89 -2.01
C SER A 557 2.40 -19.06 -1.15
N PHE A 558 2.98 -19.23 0.03
CA PHE A 558 2.53 -20.23 0.98
C PHE A 558 1.23 -19.87 1.73
N GLU A 559 0.55 -18.78 1.35
CA GLU A 559 -0.83 -18.48 1.75
C GLU A 559 -1.87 -19.22 0.90
N LEU A 560 -1.46 -19.85 -0.21
CA LEU A 560 -2.31 -20.76 -0.98
C LEU A 560 -2.48 -22.10 -0.25
N ASP A 561 -3.69 -22.63 -0.28
CA ASP A 561 -3.95 -24.04 0.08
C ASP A 561 -3.77 -24.97 -1.13
N PHE A 562 -3.69 -26.27 -0.88
CA PHE A 562 -3.49 -27.29 -1.92
C PHE A 562 -4.57 -27.27 -3.01
N LYS A 563 -5.82 -26.94 -2.66
CA LYS A 563 -6.92 -26.84 -3.64
C LYS A 563 -6.68 -25.70 -4.61
N ARG A 564 -6.31 -24.51 -4.09
CA ARG A 564 -6.02 -23.34 -4.90
C ARG A 564 -4.77 -23.52 -5.75
N ILE A 565 -3.70 -24.15 -5.21
CA ILE A 565 -2.49 -24.49 -5.99
C ILE A 565 -2.86 -25.30 -7.23
N ASN A 566 -3.71 -26.32 -7.07
CA ASN A 566 -4.14 -27.18 -8.18
C ASN A 566 -5.15 -26.52 -9.13
N ALA A 567 -5.75 -25.42 -8.76
CA ALA A 567 -6.67 -24.66 -9.61
C ALA A 567 -5.97 -23.63 -10.50
N LEU A 568 -4.71 -23.25 -10.21
CA LEU A 568 -3.98 -22.24 -10.98
C LEU A 568 -3.75 -22.67 -12.42
N GLY A 569 -4.08 -21.79 -13.35
CA GLY A 569 -3.77 -21.90 -14.78
C GLY A 569 -2.42 -21.27 -15.18
N GLY A 570 -2.22 -21.05 -16.49
CA GLY A 570 -0.98 -20.48 -17.06
C GLY A 570 0.08 -21.54 -17.32
N ASN A 571 1.16 -21.19 -18.05
CA ASN A 571 2.18 -22.13 -18.51
C ASN A 571 3.49 -22.07 -17.71
N ILE A 572 3.75 -20.96 -16.99
CA ILE A 572 5.00 -20.78 -16.27
C ILE A 572 5.25 -21.93 -15.25
N PRO A 573 6.44 -22.55 -15.23
CA PRO A 573 6.83 -23.50 -14.22
C PRO A 573 6.70 -22.90 -12.82
N ARG A 574 6.14 -23.66 -11.89
CA ARG A 574 5.86 -23.18 -10.53
C ARG A 574 6.16 -24.21 -9.46
N GLY A 575 6.55 -23.73 -8.29
CA GLY A 575 6.88 -24.61 -7.15
C GLY A 575 6.39 -24.07 -5.82
N ILE A 576 6.43 -24.93 -4.80
CA ILE A 576 6.11 -24.60 -3.42
C ILE A 576 7.26 -24.92 -2.48
N ILE A 577 7.37 -24.17 -1.38
CA ILE A 577 8.27 -24.53 -0.29
C ILE A 577 7.73 -25.79 0.37
N SER A 578 8.46 -26.92 0.23
CA SER A 578 8.08 -28.22 0.80
C SER A 578 8.82 -28.54 2.10
N TYR A 579 9.93 -27.86 2.38
CA TYR A 579 10.74 -28.01 3.59
C TYR A 579 11.31 -26.68 4.08
N GLY A 580 11.34 -26.48 5.37
CA GLY A 580 12.07 -25.39 6.04
C GLY A 580 11.23 -24.53 6.99
N TYR A 581 11.89 -23.65 7.74
CA TYR A 581 11.18 -22.67 8.58
C TYR A 581 10.65 -21.53 7.73
N LEU A 582 9.32 -21.38 7.67
CA LEU A 582 8.69 -20.31 6.88
C LEU A 582 8.99 -18.93 7.46
N PRO A 583 9.37 -17.94 6.63
CA PRO A 583 9.59 -16.57 7.07
C PRO A 583 8.26 -15.82 7.22
N LEU A 584 7.89 -15.51 8.46
CA LEU A 584 6.62 -14.89 8.81
C LEU A 584 6.64 -13.36 8.72
N MET A 585 7.81 -12.73 8.89
CA MET A 585 7.97 -11.28 8.82
C MET A 585 9.33 -10.92 8.26
N LEU A 586 9.38 -9.84 7.48
CA LEU A 586 10.61 -9.16 7.08
C LEU A 586 10.65 -7.79 7.79
N CYS A 587 11.58 -7.61 8.72
CA CYS A 587 11.66 -6.42 9.57
C CYS A 587 12.93 -5.62 9.29
N ARG A 588 12.81 -4.33 8.94
CA ARG A 588 13.97 -3.43 8.87
C ARG A 588 14.44 -3.02 10.27
N SER A 589 13.53 -2.77 11.20
CA SER A 589 13.86 -2.58 12.62
C SER A 589 14.01 -3.94 13.29
N CYS A 590 15.15 -4.13 13.98
CA CYS A 590 15.47 -5.43 14.58
C CYS A 590 14.73 -5.62 15.91
N PRO A 591 13.95 -6.72 16.11
CA PRO A 591 13.30 -7.03 17.38
C PRO A 591 14.29 -7.16 18.56
N VAL A 592 15.51 -7.65 18.28
CA VAL A 592 16.56 -7.83 19.28
C VAL A 592 17.08 -6.48 19.79
N LYS A 593 17.33 -5.53 18.87
CA LYS A 593 17.64 -4.13 19.22
C LYS A 593 16.49 -3.45 19.95
N GLY A 594 15.24 -3.76 19.57
CA GLY A 594 14.06 -3.30 20.28
C GLY A 594 14.00 -3.72 21.74
N ALA A 595 14.51 -4.90 22.04
CA ALA A 595 14.69 -5.40 23.40
C ALA A 595 15.96 -4.87 24.11
N GLY A 596 16.70 -3.93 23.52
CA GLY A 596 17.90 -3.34 24.11
C GLY A 596 19.18 -4.19 24.00
N ILE A 597 19.17 -5.24 23.17
CA ILE A 597 20.33 -6.13 22.96
C ILE A 597 21.06 -5.67 21.71
N ASP A 598 22.38 -5.48 21.82
CA ASP A 598 23.21 -5.08 20.71
C ASP A 598 23.60 -6.25 19.78
N CYS A 599 24.13 -5.93 18.58
CA CYS A 599 24.52 -6.93 17.60
C CYS A 599 25.73 -7.79 18.04
N LYS A 600 26.64 -7.24 18.88
CA LYS A 600 27.80 -7.97 19.39
C LYS A 600 27.36 -9.09 20.32
N THR A 601 26.38 -8.82 21.17
CA THR A 601 25.75 -9.79 22.08
C THR A 601 24.88 -10.78 21.36
N CYS A 602 24.08 -10.32 20.36
CA CYS A 602 23.15 -11.13 19.59
C CYS A 602 23.84 -12.24 18.78
N LYS A 603 24.94 -11.94 18.10
CA LYS A 603 25.67 -12.87 17.20
C LYS A 603 24.78 -13.63 16.23
N ASN A 604 23.62 -13.06 15.87
CA ASN A 604 22.59 -13.65 14.98
C ASN A 604 21.99 -15.00 15.46
N HIS A 605 21.96 -15.25 16.79
CA HIS A 605 21.42 -16.48 17.40
C HIS A 605 20.25 -16.20 18.34
N SER A 606 19.52 -15.10 18.17
CA SER A 606 18.42 -14.74 19.05
C SER A 606 17.13 -15.48 18.71
N LYS A 607 16.35 -15.73 19.77
CA LYS A 607 15.02 -16.33 19.68
C LYS A 607 14.00 -15.38 20.34
N MET A 608 12.79 -15.38 19.80
CA MET A 608 11.68 -14.63 20.35
C MET A 608 10.62 -15.60 20.86
N LYS A 609 10.04 -15.31 22.02
CA LYS A 609 9.04 -16.16 22.68
C LYS A 609 7.73 -15.41 22.86
N ASP A 610 6.63 -16.03 22.46
CA ASP A 610 5.28 -15.48 22.65
C ASP A 610 4.71 -15.82 24.05
N ARG A 611 3.50 -15.34 24.35
CA ARG A 611 2.78 -15.57 25.60
C ARG A 611 2.44 -17.05 25.87
N LEU A 612 2.42 -17.89 24.83
CA LEU A 612 2.14 -19.32 24.90
C LEU A 612 3.42 -20.17 25.04
N GLY A 613 4.58 -19.52 25.08
CA GLY A 613 5.86 -20.18 25.19
C GLY A 613 6.45 -20.67 23.88
N LYS A 614 5.80 -20.40 22.72
CA LYS A 614 6.34 -20.77 21.41
C LYS A 614 7.56 -19.91 21.05
N GLN A 615 8.58 -20.56 20.50
CA GLN A 615 9.84 -19.91 20.16
C GLN A 615 9.94 -19.70 18.64
N PHE A 616 10.03 -18.43 18.26
CA PHE A 616 10.26 -18.00 16.87
C PHE A 616 11.75 -17.71 16.67
N LEU A 617 12.32 -18.25 15.63
CA LEU A 617 13.73 -18.06 15.30
C LEU A 617 13.92 -16.73 14.56
N LEU A 618 15.05 -16.08 14.77
CA LEU A 618 15.38 -14.80 14.12
C LEU A 618 16.62 -15.00 13.25
N LYS A 619 16.49 -14.65 11.95
CA LYS A 619 17.58 -14.65 10.98
C LYS A 619 17.84 -13.22 10.51
N CYS A 620 19.06 -12.73 10.72
CA CYS A 620 19.45 -11.38 10.32
C CYS A 620 20.55 -11.44 9.24
N ASP A 621 20.41 -10.60 8.19
CA ASP A 621 21.40 -10.43 7.13
C ASP A 621 22.25 -9.15 7.30
N GLY A 622 22.14 -8.50 8.47
CA GLY A 622 22.80 -7.22 8.80
C GLY A 622 21.97 -5.99 8.36
N ASN A 623 20.99 -6.13 7.49
CA ASN A 623 20.10 -5.06 7.03
C ASN A 623 18.65 -5.27 7.48
N CYS A 624 18.15 -6.50 7.33
CA CYS A 624 16.83 -6.89 7.76
C CYS A 624 16.87 -8.12 8.66
N THR A 625 15.83 -8.31 9.45
CA THR A 625 15.63 -9.49 10.28
C THR A 625 14.36 -10.22 9.81
N GLU A 626 14.48 -11.49 9.47
CA GLU A 626 13.36 -12.39 9.27
C GLU A 626 12.95 -13.01 10.60
N VAL A 627 11.65 -12.97 10.91
CA VAL A 627 11.04 -13.78 11.97
C VAL A 627 10.56 -15.07 11.34
N LEU A 628 11.12 -16.18 11.73
CA LEU A 628 10.79 -17.51 11.19
C LEU A 628 9.74 -18.20 12.04
N ASN A 629 8.97 -19.12 11.45
CA ASN A 629 7.97 -19.90 12.15
C ASN A 629 8.60 -20.75 13.28
N CYS A 630 7.81 -21.08 14.28
CA CYS A 630 8.25 -21.90 15.41
C CYS A 630 8.25 -23.41 15.10
N ASP A 631 7.46 -23.84 14.11
CA ASP A 631 7.34 -25.23 13.69
C ASP A 631 7.91 -25.37 12.26
N LEU A 632 8.62 -26.48 11.99
CA LEU A 632 9.24 -26.76 10.70
C LEU A 632 8.19 -27.18 9.67
N LEU A 633 8.14 -26.51 8.52
CA LEU A 633 7.31 -26.95 7.40
C LEU A 633 7.87 -28.23 6.80
N PHE A 634 6.99 -29.22 6.58
CA PHE A 634 7.31 -30.42 5.83
C PHE A 634 6.09 -30.90 5.06
N VAL A 635 6.21 -30.96 3.73
CA VAL A 635 5.22 -31.54 2.83
C VAL A 635 5.82 -32.83 2.27
N PRO A 636 5.33 -34.02 2.69
CA PRO A 636 5.87 -35.30 2.24
C PRO A 636 5.75 -35.53 0.73
N ASP A 637 6.66 -36.30 0.15
CA ASP A 637 6.69 -36.59 -1.30
C ASP A 637 5.38 -37.12 -1.84
N LYS A 638 4.71 -38.01 -1.11
CA LYS A 638 3.40 -38.52 -1.51
C LYS A 638 2.36 -37.42 -1.71
N GLN A 639 2.38 -36.38 -0.90
CA GLN A 639 1.50 -35.20 -1.05
C GLN A 639 1.97 -34.31 -2.19
N ASN A 640 3.28 -34.10 -2.32
CA ASN A 640 3.86 -33.32 -3.40
C ASN A 640 3.52 -33.87 -4.78
N LEU A 641 3.52 -35.18 -4.96
CA LEU A 641 3.18 -35.82 -6.23
C LEU A 641 1.76 -35.53 -6.72
N THR A 642 0.83 -35.20 -5.80
CA THR A 642 -0.57 -34.89 -6.13
C THR A 642 -0.81 -33.43 -6.51
N LEU A 643 0.18 -32.56 -6.33
CA LEU A 643 0.07 -31.14 -6.63
C LEU A 643 0.42 -30.86 -8.10
N LEU A 644 -0.28 -29.90 -8.70
CA LEU A 644 0.01 -29.42 -10.04
C LEU A 644 1.13 -28.35 -9.98
N THR A 645 2.35 -28.80 -9.67
CA THR A 645 3.57 -27.98 -9.60
C THR A 645 4.68 -28.61 -10.42
N SER A 646 5.68 -27.82 -10.82
CA SER A 646 6.84 -28.26 -11.61
C SER A 646 8.00 -28.70 -10.74
N PHE A 647 8.17 -28.08 -9.59
CA PHE A 647 9.30 -28.31 -8.69
C PHE A 647 8.92 -28.13 -7.21
N ASN A 648 9.79 -28.65 -6.35
CA ASN A 648 9.74 -28.47 -4.90
C ASN A 648 10.89 -27.59 -4.44
N ILE A 649 10.69 -26.85 -3.34
CA ILE A 649 11.72 -25.98 -2.78
C ILE A 649 12.08 -26.45 -1.38
N LEU A 650 13.36 -26.76 -1.15
CA LEU A 650 13.94 -27.03 0.15
C LEU A 650 14.61 -25.74 0.65
N ARG A 651 14.03 -25.10 1.66
CA ARG A 651 14.52 -23.84 2.21
C ARG A 651 15.24 -24.05 3.54
N PHE A 652 16.54 -24.19 3.50
CA PHE A 652 17.39 -24.22 4.70
C PHE A 652 17.62 -22.79 5.22
N SER A 653 17.66 -22.59 6.54
CA SER A 653 17.76 -21.23 7.12
C SER A 653 18.63 -21.11 8.37
N VAL A 654 18.15 -21.66 9.51
CA VAL A 654 18.74 -21.49 10.86
C VAL A 654 18.92 -22.80 11.60
N GLU A 655 18.62 -23.89 10.96
CA GLU A 655 18.91 -25.25 11.42
C GLU A 655 20.40 -25.36 11.75
N ASN A 656 20.82 -26.28 12.59
CA ASN A 656 22.24 -26.60 12.62
C ASN A 656 22.64 -27.12 11.23
N TYR A 657 22.93 -26.16 10.36
CA TYR A 657 23.04 -26.38 8.91
C TYR A 657 24.08 -27.47 8.60
N VAL A 658 25.18 -27.49 9.33
CA VAL A 658 26.24 -28.47 9.11
C VAL A 658 25.76 -29.88 9.43
N GLU A 659 25.15 -30.10 10.61
CA GLU A 659 24.58 -31.40 10.97
C GLU A 659 23.45 -31.80 10.04
N THR A 660 22.59 -30.85 9.66
CA THR A 660 21.47 -31.07 8.72
C THR A 660 22.01 -31.51 7.37
N VAL A 661 23.02 -30.83 6.83
CA VAL A 661 23.64 -31.15 5.54
C VAL A 661 24.39 -32.49 5.59
N GLU A 662 25.12 -32.77 6.68
CA GLU A 662 25.82 -34.03 6.89
C GLU A 662 24.85 -35.23 7.04
N SER A 663 23.61 -34.97 7.49
CA SER A 663 22.58 -36.03 7.57
C SER A 663 21.92 -36.35 6.22
N LEU A 664 22.11 -35.51 5.17
CA LEU A 664 21.59 -35.79 3.84
C LEU A 664 22.42 -36.90 3.17
N ASN A 665 21.72 -37.85 2.61
CA ASN A 665 22.35 -38.93 1.85
C ASN A 665 21.85 -38.95 0.40
N GLU A 666 22.46 -39.79 -0.43
CA GLU A 666 22.10 -39.88 -1.84
C GLU A 666 20.68 -40.43 -2.09
N SER A 667 20.06 -41.09 -1.10
CA SER A 667 18.70 -41.61 -1.21
C SER A 667 17.62 -40.63 -0.80
N SER A 668 17.96 -39.59 0.00
CA SER A 668 16.98 -38.60 0.47
C SER A 668 17.62 -37.22 0.57
N LEU A 669 16.97 -36.22 -0.01
CA LEU A 669 17.28 -34.79 0.15
C LEU A 669 16.65 -34.20 1.42
N TYR A 670 15.87 -34.98 2.18
CA TYR A 670 15.29 -34.52 3.43
C TYR A 670 16.14 -34.95 4.62
N PRO A 671 16.48 -34.04 5.53
CA PRO A 671 17.21 -34.38 6.74
C PRO A 671 16.35 -35.21 7.70
N MET A 672 17.01 -35.87 8.67
CA MET A 672 16.29 -36.53 9.75
C MET A 672 15.48 -35.52 10.56
N LEU A 673 14.14 -35.69 10.56
CA LEU A 673 13.21 -34.73 11.15
C LEU A 673 13.11 -34.97 12.66
N LYS A 674 13.70 -34.06 13.46
CA LYS A 674 13.65 -34.08 14.93
C LYS A 674 12.66 -33.05 15.49
N ASP A 675 12.26 -32.05 14.66
CA ASP A 675 11.44 -30.94 15.09
C ASP A 675 9.94 -31.21 14.93
N LYS A 676 9.14 -30.37 15.59
CA LYS A 676 7.69 -30.38 15.40
C LYS A 676 7.33 -29.93 13.99
N LEU A 677 6.62 -30.78 13.26
CA LEU A 677 6.27 -30.60 11.87
C LEU A 677 4.93 -29.87 11.70
N THR A 678 4.82 -29.09 10.63
CA THR A 678 3.59 -28.41 10.21
C THR A 678 3.42 -28.48 8.70
N TYR A 679 2.17 -28.45 8.23
CA TYR A 679 1.83 -28.16 6.82
C TYR A 679 1.68 -26.65 6.56
N GLY A 680 1.97 -25.79 7.55
CA GLY A 680 1.77 -24.36 7.42
C GLY A 680 0.31 -24.00 7.09
N LEU A 681 0.11 -23.23 6.03
CA LEU A 681 -1.21 -22.82 5.54
C LEU A 681 -1.74 -23.71 4.40
N TYR A 682 -0.94 -24.61 3.85
CA TYR A 682 -1.31 -25.43 2.68
C TYR A 682 -2.55 -26.31 2.88
N ARG A 683 -2.88 -26.73 4.12
CA ARG A 683 -4.09 -27.51 4.41
C ARG A 683 -5.31 -26.69 4.80
N ARG A 684 -5.10 -25.49 5.37
CA ARG A 684 -6.20 -24.70 5.95
C ARG A 684 -6.48 -23.42 5.20
N GLY A 685 -5.54 -22.95 4.38
CA GLY A 685 -5.64 -21.66 3.69
C GLY A 685 -5.64 -20.45 4.63
N VAL A 686 -6.08 -19.32 4.09
CA VAL A 686 -6.23 -18.04 4.79
C VAL A 686 -7.59 -17.42 4.50
N ASN A 687 -8.09 -16.64 5.47
CA ASN A 687 -9.30 -15.82 5.38
C ASN A 687 -8.94 -14.37 5.01
#